data_cb43d7e9e0e110b6ad5601ac2f1cc88b
#
_entry.id   cb43d7e9e0e110b6ad5601ac2f1cc88b
#
_cell.length_a   1.000
_cell.length_b   1.000
_cell.length_c   1.000
_cell.angle_alpha   90.00
_cell.angle_beta   90.00
_cell.angle_gamma   90.00
#
_symmetry.space_group_name_H-M   'P 1'
#
loop_
_entity.id
_entity.type
_entity.pdbx_description
1 polymer ?
#
loop_
_entity_poly.entity_id
_entity_poly.type
_entity_poly.pdbx_seq_one_letter_code
_entity_poly.pdbx_strand_id
1 'polypeptide(L)'
;VRLERLVLLLGALLCLRGFVIPSACGAWPEANGDFRKELKVEGDSGEPVTATTTVFLDDRFTGLVLTDALGVPRPFGLLNRCGSRTSIHFDAQAGEALYLYPSATATLPRPGLEHRSGLRHLVRSYDGREVTSSAHFAELWKSGAFLGGEFADQVYCAFNPFGANSNALHFYDGILKIEKAGPTAFCVASTDASFLFIDDREVAAWPGKHPIKPGLDGSRRGTVTLQPGPHRFTYLHANSGSDSFVIAAMVPPGETKHAVIGPDSFTRAAYAFIGPLTRKDGQKQADFIWENRHMVNIREHALYDLTFEAAALKEAPGATYAWDFGDGTRGSGAKAEHLFFACGDMTVTLTASFGNGQTAVCRQTVRVTPRYGQSENDDARALTLLERAVRQEKETGIQPQGYPLISHGYFFFLKEPQAAAFAERVLAAADRIPEPNLYPLMNELALGVQGVDEQYELAERCFRVILDKVKDPKSHASAALHCGGMLNLCLNRPLEARELLASIKRQDLIDWEQRLLDIYLADTAMVLDDCATARRQYLAIPKPSAVVTGSRLDRSVMFDYNSRYFRLQNLLSQQLFSESLGELDMLEWEIPEERVSPRMNLLKVQALVGNKQPRKAVVCLQRALLAEVDETFTPALRFELAKLYVSMHQLAQAKHQISLIRKESPWTREEIDARKLRDEIDRQIGEGTP
;
A
#
# COMPACT_ATOMS: atom_id res chain seq x y z
N VAL A 1 2.29 -8.74 -16.69
CA VAL A 1 3.28 -8.84 -15.58
C VAL A 1 4.66 -9.34 -16.07
N ARG A 2 4.74 -10.18 -17.11
CA ARG A 2 6.04 -10.66 -17.65
C ARG A 2 6.63 -9.80 -18.79
N LEU A 3 5.83 -8.97 -19.45
CA LEU A 3 6.28 -8.13 -20.56
C LEU A 3 6.98 -6.83 -20.10
N GLU A 4 6.52 -6.21 -19.03
CA GLU A 4 7.15 -4.99 -18.48
C GLU A 4 8.58 -5.23 -17.99
N ARG A 5 8.87 -6.41 -17.44
CA ARG A 5 10.25 -6.78 -17.07
C ARG A 5 11.18 -6.96 -18.26
N LEU A 6 10.63 -7.30 -19.42
CA LEU A 6 11.43 -7.45 -20.64
C LEU A 6 11.78 -6.09 -21.25
N VAL A 7 10.89 -5.13 -21.21
CA VAL A 7 11.14 -3.77 -21.74
C VAL A 7 12.10 -2.99 -20.87
N LEU A 8 11.99 -3.08 -19.54
CA LEU A 8 12.93 -2.43 -18.61
C LEU A 8 14.29 -3.11 -18.59
N LEU A 9 14.37 -4.44 -18.72
CA LEU A 9 15.64 -5.16 -18.84
C LEU A 9 16.29 -4.98 -20.21
N LEU A 10 15.53 -4.88 -21.29
CA LEU A 10 16.04 -4.52 -22.62
C LEU A 10 16.49 -3.06 -22.70
N GLY A 11 15.80 -2.13 -22.06
CA GLY A 11 16.25 -0.75 -21.91
C GLY A 11 17.59 -0.64 -21.17
N ALA A 12 17.77 -1.40 -20.09
CA ALA A 12 19.01 -1.44 -19.32
C ALA A 12 20.13 -2.22 -20.03
N LEU A 13 19.81 -3.25 -20.84
CA LEU A 13 20.80 -4.02 -21.61
C LEU A 13 21.21 -3.35 -22.94
N LEU A 14 20.34 -2.56 -23.56
CA LEU A 14 20.66 -1.79 -24.77
C LEU A 14 21.54 -0.58 -24.47
N CYS A 15 21.56 -0.07 -23.26
CA CYS A 15 22.58 0.91 -22.82
C CYS A 15 24.01 0.37 -22.77
N LEU A 16 24.22 -0.94 -22.99
CA LEU A 16 25.55 -1.60 -22.95
C LEU A 16 26.27 -1.68 -24.30
N ARG A 17 25.65 -1.26 -25.40
CA ARG A 17 26.35 -1.21 -26.69
C ARG A 17 26.70 0.26 -27.00
N GLY A 18 27.98 0.55 -26.83
CA GLY A 18 28.76 1.67 -27.21
C GLY A 18 28.08 2.80 -27.96
N PHE A 19 27.74 3.88 -27.28
CA PHE A 19 27.56 5.19 -27.89
C PHE A 19 28.95 5.64 -28.42
N VAL A 20 29.28 5.31 -29.66
CA VAL A 20 30.29 6.08 -30.40
C VAL A 20 29.52 7.29 -30.96
N ILE A 21 29.58 8.40 -30.23
CA ILE A 21 29.05 9.67 -30.68
C ILE A 21 30.00 10.20 -31.75
N PRO A 22 29.53 10.47 -32.99
CA PRO A 22 30.33 11.30 -33.90
C PRO A 22 30.45 12.68 -33.24
N SER A 23 31.63 13.17 -33.07
CA SER A 23 31.95 14.50 -32.52
C SER A 23 31.53 15.62 -33.46
N ALA A 24 30.26 15.75 -33.78
CA ALA A 24 29.68 17.00 -34.22
C ALA A 24 29.17 17.70 -32.95
N CYS A 25 30.07 18.49 -32.34
CA CYS A 25 29.71 19.36 -31.20
C CYS A 25 28.59 20.29 -31.69
N GLY A 26 27.33 19.98 -31.44
CA GLY A 26 26.20 20.88 -31.67
C GLY A 26 26.48 22.21 -30.97
N ALA A 27 26.18 23.33 -31.64
CA ALA A 27 26.40 24.67 -31.10
C ALA A 27 25.81 24.76 -29.68
N TRP A 28 26.63 25.30 -28.74
CA TRP A 28 26.18 25.56 -27.37
C TRP A 28 25.74 27.02 -27.27
N PRO A 29 24.47 27.36 -27.41
CA PRO A 29 24.00 28.73 -27.36
C PRO A 29 24.30 29.36 -26.00
N GLU A 30 24.87 30.54 -25.96
CA GLU A 30 25.19 31.24 -24.70
C GLU A 30 23.95 31.55 -23.87
N ALA A 31 22.82 31.78 -24.53
CA ALA A 31 21.55 32.08 -23.89
C ALA A 31 20.95 30.89 -23.10
N ASN A 32 21.37 29.64 -23.33
CA ASN A 32 20.77 28.45 -22.73
C ASN A 32 21.45 27.97 -21.43
N GLY A 33 22.47 28.72 -20.94
CA GLY A 33 23.18 28.40 -19.70
C GLY A 33 24.32 27.39 -19.86
N ASP A 34 24.92 27.00 -18.73
CA ASP A 34 26.15 26.21 -18.69
C ASP A 34 25.94 24.70 -18.70
N PHE A 35 24.71 24.22 -18.57
CA PHE A 35 24.40 22.80 -18.41
C PHE A 35 23.48 22.28 -19.51
N ARG A 36 23.76 21.07 -20.04
CA ARG A 36 22.90 20.40 -20.99
C ARG A 36 22.92 18.88 -20.84
N LYS A 37 21.85 18.25 -21.35
CA LYS A 37 21.74 16.81 -21.57
C LYS A 37 21.46 16.57 -23.05
N GLU A 38 22.08 15.57 -23.64
CA GLU A 38 21.75 15.13 -24.99
C GLU A 38 20.56 14.20 -24.98
N LEU A 39 19.67 14.34 -25.96
CA LEU A 39 18.54 13.45 -26.21
C LEU A 39 18.72 12.78 -27.57
N LYS A 40 18.47 11.48 -27.64
CA LYS A 40 18.37 10.74 -28.90
C LYS A 40 17.02 10.07 -28.98
N VAL A 41 16.21 10.44 -29.98
CA VAL A 41 14.90 9.86 -30.23
C VAL A 41 15.05 8.45 -30.80
N GLU A 42 14.27 7.52 -30.30
CA GLU A 42 14.24 6.12 -30.76
C GLU A 42 13.83 6.02 -32.23
N GLY A 43 14.40 5.07 -32.98
CA GLY A 43 14.12 4.78 -34.39
C GLY A 43 15.12 5.38 -35.37
N ASP A 44 15.14 4.86 -36.59
CA ASP A 44 16.09 5.23 -37.64
C ASP A 44 15.40 5.75 -38.92
N SER A 45 14.07 5.87 -38.89
CA SER A 45 13.26 6.14 -40.11
C SER A 45 13.23 7.61 -40.57
N GLY A 46 13.61 8.53 -39.69
CA GLY A 46 13.43 9.98 -39.94
C GLY A 46 11.95 10.42 -40.00
N GLU A 47 11.02 9.54 -39.64
CA GLU A 47 9.58 9.82 -39.64
C GLU A 47 9.19 10.77 -38.50
N PRO A 48 8.19 11.65 -38.70
CA PRO A 48 7.69 12.53 -37.66
C PRO A 48 6.98 11.70 -36.57
N VAL A 49 7.43 11.83 -35.31
CA VAL A 49 6.89 11.13 -34.15
C VAL A 49 6.72 12.09 -32.96
N THR A 50 5.85 11.74 -32.04
CA THR A 50 5.89 12.34 -30.71
C THR A 50 6.83 11.51 -29.86
N ALA A 51 7.82 12.15 -29.28
CA ALA A 51 8.78 11.54 -28.38
C ALA A 51 8.48 11.92 -26.92
N THR A 52 8.81 11.04 -26.01
CA THR A 52 8.71 11.28 -24.55
C THR A 52 10.01 10.93 -23.86
N THR A 53 10.31 11.64 -22.78
CA THR A 53 11.45 11.35 -21.92
C THR A 53 11.19 11.78 -20.48
N THR A 54 11.93 11.23 -19.55
CA THR A 54 11.91 11.64 -18.13
C THR A 54 13.28 12.20 -17.77
N VAL A 55 13.29 13.41 -17.26
CA VAL A 55 14.48 14.08 -16.74
C VAL A 55 14.38 14.24 -15.24
N PHE A 56 15.51 14.07 -14.55
CA PHE A 56 15.65 14.33 -13.12
C PHE A 56 16.39 15.66 -12.96
N LEU A 57 15.77 16.61 -12.29
CA LEU A 57 16.28 17.97 -12.16
C LEU A 57 16.93 18.17 -10.79
N ASP A 58 18.18 18.63 -10.80
CA ASP A 58 18.80 19.19 -9.59
C ASP A 58 18.00 20.40 -9.11
N ASP A 59 17.86 20.57 -7.79
CA ASP A 59 17.04 21.64 -7.17
C ASP A 59 17.49 23.07 -7.54
N ARG A 60 18.68 23.22 -8.15
CA ARG A 60 19.14 24.49 -8.75
C ARG A 60 18.29 24.92 -9.96
N PHE A 61 17.57 23.97 -10.60
CA PHE A 61 16.87 24.23 -11.85
C PHE A 61 15.36 24.22 -11.64
N THR A 62 14.70 25.26 -12.13
CA THR A 62 13.24 25.41 -12.04
C THR A 62 12.51 25.01 -13.32
N GLY A 63 13.24 24.94 -14.43
CA GLY A 63 12.67 24.63 -15.74
C GLY A 63 13.67 24.08 -16.73
N LEU A 64 13.23 24.00 -17.98
CA LEU A 64 13.92 23.37 -19.10
C LEU A 64 13.80 24.19 -20.36
N VAL A 65 14.80 24.12 -21.22
CA VAL A 65 14.75 24.58 -22.60
C VAL A 65 15.14 23.42 -23.52
N LEU A 66 14.32 23.08 -24.49
CA LEU A 66 14.62 22.06 -25.50
C LEU A 66 15.03 22.74 -26.80
N THR A 67 16.11 22.25 -27.43
CA THR A 67 16.56 22.77 -28.73
C THR A 67 16.92 21.62 -29.68
N ASP A 68 16.97 21.91 -30.98
CA ASP A 68 17.62 21.05 -31.95
C ASP A 68 19.15 21.18 -31.92
N ALA A 69 19.83 20.47 -32.80
CA ALA A 69 21.30 20.49 -32.94
C ALA A 69 21.89 21.84 -33.33
N LEU A 70 21.09 22.72 -33.90
CA LEU A 70 21.49 24.08 -34.26
C LEU A 70 21.24 25.11 -33.16
N GLY A 71 20.64 24.68 -32.05
CA GLY A 71 20.31 25.53 -30.93
C GLY A 71 18.95 26.25 -31.06
N VAL A 72 18.15 25.88 -32.04
CA VAL A 72 16.79 26.47 -32.27
C VAL A 72 15.83 25.88 -31.20
N PRO A 73 15.12 26.72 -30.42
CA PRO A 73 14.16 26.26 -29.45
C PRO A 73 13.04 25.41 -30.04
N ARG A 74 12.71 24.32 -29.36
CA ARG A 74 11.61 23.40 -29.71
C ARG A 74 10.54 23.43 -28.63
N PRO A 75 9.25 23.47 -29.00
CA PRO A 75 8.17 23.36 -28.04
C PRO A 75 8.12 21.95 -27.44
N PHE A 76 7.77 21.87 -26.16
CA PHE A 76 7.53 20.60 -25.45
C PHE A 76 6.39 20.78 -24.44
N GLY A 77 5.72 19.69 -24.11
CA GLY A 77 4.62 19.63 -23.15
C GLY A 77 5.02 18.88 -21.88
N LEU A 78 4.47 19.31 -20.75
CA LEU A 78 4.61 18.59 -19.49
C LEU A 78 3.63 17.42 -19.46
N LEU A 79 4.12 16.20 -19.18
CA LEU A 79 3.30 15.02 -18.88
C LEU A 79 3.12 14.84 -17.38
N ASN A 80 4.23 14.83 -16.62
CA ASN A 80 4.16 14.61 -15.19
C ASN A 80 5.32 15.29 -14.48
N ARG A 81 5.09 15.69 -13.22
CA ARG A 81 6.15 16.15 -12.32
C ARG A 81 5.93 15.58 -10.93
N CYS A 82 6.90 14.80 -10.46
CA CYS A 82 6.92 14.22 -9.13
C CYS A 82 8.26 14.54 -8.46
N GLY A 83 8.30 15.60 -7.68
CA GLY A 83 9.55 16.15 -7.15
C GLY A 83 10.47 16.61 -8.31
N SER A 84 11.71 16.09 -8.33
CA SER A 84 12.70 16.33 -9.38
C SER A 84 12.41 15.58 -10.68
N ARG A 85 11.66 14.48 -10.62
CA ARG A 85 11.30 13.66 -11.77
C ARG A 85 10.27 14.38 -12.63
N THR A 86 10.66 14.76 -13.86
CA THR A 86 9.85 15.52 -14.80
C THR A 86 9.76 14.78 -16.12
N SER A 87 8.56 14.36 -16.50
CA SER A 87 8.29 13.71 -17.80
C SER A 87 7.72 14.72 -18.77
N ILE A 88 8.28 14.77 -19.97
CA ILE A 88 7.92 15.69 -21.03
C ILE A 88 7.67 14.94 -22.34
N HIS A 89 6.94 15.56 -23.25
CA HIS A 89 6.78 15.10 -24.63
C HIS A 89 7.01 16.26 -25.61
N PHE A 90 7.42 15.92 -26.80
CA PHE A 90 7.71 16.87 -27.88
C PHE A 90 7.65 16.18 -29.24
N ASP A 91 7.43 16.95 -30.29
CA ASP A 91 7.51 16.44 -31.65
C ASP A 91 8.96 16.43 -32.14
N ALA A 92 9.35 15.31 -32.75
CA ALA A 92 10.68 15.07 -33.27
C ALA A 92 10.65 14.15 -34.50
N GLN A 93 11.79 13.90 -35.11
CA GLN A 93 11.96 12.81 -36.06
C GLN A 93 12.60 11.60 -35.40
N ALA A 94 12.21 10.40 -35.79
CA ALA A 94 12.86 9.19 -35.32
C ALA A 94 14.37 9.23 -35.66
N GLY A 95 15.23 8.97 -34.66
CA GLY A 95 16.69 9.09 -34.79
C GLY A 95 17.25 10.50 -34.55
N GLU A 96 16.42 11.53 -34.38
CA GLU A 96 16.84 12.92 -34.17
C GLU A 96 17.62 13.08 -32.86
N ALA A 97 18.69 13.88 -32.91
CA ALA A 97 19.43 14.31 -31.74
C ALA A 97 19.00 15.72 -31.32
N LEU A 98 18.64 15.88 -30.05
CA LEU A 98 18.17 17.13 -29.45
C LEU A 98 18.97 17.44 -28.20
N TYR A 99 18.86 18.66 -27.70
CA TYR A 99 19.55 19.10 -26.48
C TYR A 99 18.58 19.70 -25.48
N LEU A 100 18.67 19.25 -24.24
CA LEU A 100 17.88 19.72 -23.13
C LEU A 100 18.77 20.51 -22.16
N TYR A 101 18.42 21.76 -21.91
CA TYR A 101 19.13 22.67 -21.03
C TYR A 101 18.33 22.89 -19.75
N PRO A 102 18.75 22.32 -18.60
CA PRO A 102 18.20 22.68 -17.30
C PRO A 102 18.48 24.15 -17.00
N SER A 103 17.48 24.87 -16.52
CA SER A 103 17.55 26.34 -16.35
C SER A 103 17.00 26.75 -14.98
N ALA A 104 17.68 27.68 -14.33
CA ALA A 104 17.23 28.33 -13.09
C ALA A 104 16.20 29.45 -13.34
N THR A 105 16.03 29.88 -14.58
CA THR A 105 15.16 31.01 -14.94
C THR A 105 13.99 30.61 -15.84
N ALA A 106 14.09 29.49 -16.56
CA ALA A 106 13.00 28.98 -17.37
C ALA A 106 11.89 28.38 -16.49
N THR A 107 10.68 28.35 -17.02
CA THR A 107 9.53 27.66 -16.39
C THR A 107 9.18 26.43 -17.20
N LEU A 108 8.60 25.43 -16.53
CA LEU A 108 8.03 24.28 -17.22
C LEU A 108 6.74 24.71 -17.96
N PRO A 109 6.49 24.18 -19.17
CA PRO A 109 5.27 24.50 -19.90
C PRO A 109 4.04 23.91 -19.20
N ARG A 110 2.87 24.41 -19.60
CA ARG A 110 1.61 23.82 -19.16
C ARG A 110 1.37 22.49 -19.89
N PRO A 111 0.64 21.54 -19.24
CA PRO A 111 0.15 20.35 -19.95
C PRO A 111 -0.78 20.74 -21.11
N GLY A 112 -0.73 20.01 -22.22
CA GLY A 112 -1.71 20.18 -23.30
C GLY A 112 -1.11 20.51 -24.68
N LEU A 113 0.20 20.38 -24.87
CA LEU A 113 0.79 20.43 -26.22
C LEU A 113 0.15 19.32 -27.08
N GLU A 114 -0.23 19.62 -28.32
CA GLU A 114 -0.69 18.61 -29.28
C GLU A 114 0.40 17.57 -29.56
N HIS A 115 0.00 16.36 -29.91
CA HIS A 115 0.90 15.26 -30.22
C HIS A 115 0.45 14.53 -31.49
N ARG A 116 1.39 13.88 -32.19
CA ARG A 116 1.20 13.23 -33.47
C ARG A 116 1.06 11.73 -33.36
N SER A 117 1.56 11.16 -32.28
CA SER A 117 1.54 9.71 -32.03
C SER A 117 1.45 9.43 -30.53
N GLY A 118 1.01 8.22 -30.18
CA GLY A 118 0.76 7.79 -28.82
C GLY A 118 -0.68 7.97 -28.38
N LEU A 119 -1.08 7.26 -27.36
CA LEU A 119 -2.30 7.46 -26.59
C LEU A 119 -1.94 8.18 -25.31
N ARG A 120 -2.16 9.49 -25.27
CA ARG A 120 -1.85 10.31 -24.10
C ARG A 120 -2.97 10.21 -23.07
N HIS A 121 -2.61 9.97 -21.81
CA HIS A 121 -3.48 9.97 -20.67
C HIS A 121 -3.11 11.12 -19.73
N LEU A 122 -4.04 12.01 -19.44
CA LEU A 122 -3.89 13.12 -18.49
C LEU A 122 -4.95 13.01 -17.41
N VAL A 123 -4.58 13.39 -16.17
CA VAL A 123 -5.49 13.36 -15.03
C VAL A 123 -5.54 14.71 -14.33
N ARG A 124 -6.76 15.11 -13.95
CA ARG A 124 -7.03 16.29 -13.13
C ARG A 124 -7.94 15.95 -11.97
N SER A 125 -7.84 16.70 -10.88
CA SER A 125 -8.79 16.61 -9.77
C SER A 125 -10.10 17.33 -10.09
N TYR A 126 -11.18 16.91 -9.42
CA TYR A 126 -12.45 17.66 -9.39
C TYR A 126 -13.16 17.38 -8.06
N ASP A 127 -14.35 17.98 -7.85
CA ASP A 127 -15.07 17.92 -6.56
C ASP A 127 -16.01 16.71 -6.41
N GLY A 128 -15.97 15.76 -7.35
CA GLY A 128 -16.78 14.51 -7.27
C GLY A 128 -18.26 14.68 -7.58
N ARG A 129 -18.70 15.82 -8.11
CA ARG A 129 -20.10 16.01 -8.57
C ARG A 129 -20.43 15.10 -9.75
N GLU A 130 -21.72 14.84 -9.96
CA GLU A 130 -22.17 14.03 -11.07
C GLU A 130 -21.90 14.71 -12.42
N VAL A 131 -21.31 13.98 -13.37
CA VAL A 131 -20.99 14.46 -14.71
C VAL A 131 -22.04 13.97 -15.69
N THR A 132 -22.87 14.88 -16.20
CA THR A 132 -24.07 14.56 -16.98
C THR A 132 -23.89 14.66 -18.49
N SER A 133 -22.76 15.25 -18.96
CA SER A 133 -22.44 15.38 -20.37
C SER A 133 -20.95 15.63 -20.60
N SER A 134 -20.48 15.41 -21.81
CA SER A 134 -19.11 15.75 -22.23
C SER A 134 -18.80 17.25 -22.15
N ALA A 135 -19.78 18.12 -22.37
CA ALA A 135 -19.64 19.56 -22.16
C ALA A 135 -19.42 19.91 -20.69
N HIS A 136 -20.18 19.28 -19.79
CA HIS A 136 -19.99 19.44 -18.34
C HIS A 136 -18.61 18.91 -17.89
N PHE A 137 -18.16 17.78 -18.43
CA PHE A 137 -16.79 17.30 -18.21
C PHE A 137 -15.75 18.36 -18.62
N ALA A 138 -15.90 18.98 -19.80
CA ALA A 138 -14.96 19.98 -20.31
C ALA A 138 -14.88 21.23 -19.42
N GLU A 139 -15.97 21.63 -18.78
CA GLU A 139 -15.98 22.73 -17.80
C GLU A 139 -15.20 22.37 -16.54
N LEU A 140 -15.46 21.19 -16.00
CA LEU A 140 -14.74 20.68 -14.81
C LEU A 140 -13.25 20.47 -15.10
N TRP A 141 -12.93 19.99 -16.30
CA TRP A 141 -11.55 19.80 -16.74
C TRP A 141 -10.73 21.10 -16.72
N LYS A 142 -11.34 22.22 -17.13
CA LYS A 142 -10.66 23.54 -17.14
C LYS A 142 -10.29 24.01 -15.74
N SER A 143 -11.13 23.74 -14.75
CA SER A 143 -10.96 24.20 -13.36
C SER A 143 -10.15 23.21 -12.49
N GLY A 144 -10.04 21.94 -12.89
CA GLY A 144 -9.36 20.91 -12.12
C GLY A 144 -7.83 21.12 -12.02
N ALA A 145 -7.25 20.83 -10.87
CA ALA A 145 -5.81 20.83 -10.72
C ALA A 145 -5.18 19.64 -11.49
N PHE A 146 -4.10 19.88 -12.19
CA PHE A 146 -3.36 18.84 -12.91
C PHE A 146 -2.66 17.91 -11.93
N LEU A 147 -2.92 16.60 -12.03
CA LEU A 147 -2.34 15.56 -11.18
C LEU A 147 -1.16 14.86 -11.85
N GLY A 148 -1.23 14.64 -13.15
CA GLY A 148 -0.16 14.00 -13.91
C GLY A 148 -0.64 13.49 -15.27
N GLY A 149 0.28 12.90 -16.03
CA GLY A 149 -0.01 12.27 -17.30
C GLY A 149 1.13 11.36 -17.79
N GLU A 150 0.80 10.53 -18.77
CA GLU A 150 1.70 9.57 -19.41
C GLU A 150 1.23 9.26 -20.83
N PHE A 151 1.99 8.47 -21.56
CA PHE A 151 1.49 7.76 -22.73
C PHE A 151 1.11 6.35 -22.32
N ALA A 152 -0.19 6.04 -22.43
CA ALA A 152 -0.76 4.74 -22.10
C ALA A 152 -0.76 3.83 -23.34
N ASP A 153 -0.77 2.53 -23.14
CA ASP A 153 -0.87 1.55 -24.22
C ASP A 153 -2.32 1.35 -24.70
N GLN A 154 -3.29 1.50 -23.78
CA GLN A 154 -4.72 1.28 -24.04
C GLN A 154 -5.58 1.98 -22.99
N VAL A 155 -6.89 2.14 -23.27
CA VAL A 155 -7.87 2.55 -22.26
C VAL A 155 -8.42 1.30 -21.56
N TYR A 156 -7.67 0.81 -20.60
CA TYR A 156 -8.03 -0.32 -19.74
C TYR A 156 -7.29 -0.17 -18.41
N CYS A 157 -7.93 0.46 -17.44
CA CYS A 157 -7.31 0.77 -16.16
C CYS A 157 -8.31 0.64 -15.02
N ALA A 158 -7.82 0.27 -13.84
CA ALA A 158 -8.62 0.10 -12.63
C ALA A 158 -8.19 1.05 -11.50
N PHE A 159 -7.37 2.05 -11.79
CA PHE A 159 -6.84 2.97 -10.77
C PHE A 159 -6.37 4.29 -11.40
N ASN A 160 -6.16 5.30 -10.55
CA ASN A 160 -5.50 6.54 -10.94
C ASN A 160 -3.99 6.44 -10.64
N PRO A 161 -3.12 6.43 -11.65
CA PRO A 161 -1.67 6.31 -11.44
C PRO A 161 -1.03 7.56 -10.82
N PHE A 162 -1.75 8.70 -10.78
CA PHE A 162 -1.23 9.99 -10.33
C PHE A 162 -1.83 10.50 -9.02
N GLY A 163 -2.63 9.68 -8.33
CA GLY A 163 -3.24 10.07 -7.08
C GLY A 163 -4.31 9.11 -6.58
N ALA A 164 -5.17 9.61 -5.71
CA ALA A 164 -6.32 8.85 -5.24
C ALA A 164 -7.27 8.52 -6.41
N ASN A 165 -7.95 7.39 -6.32
CA ASN A 165 -8.94 6.99 -7.32
C ASN A 165 -10.13 7.94 -7.36
N SER A 166 -10.56 8.42 -6.19
CA SER A 166 -11.72 9.30 -6.06
C SER A 166 -11.45 10.72 -6.56
N ASN A 167 -12.49 11.35 -7.06
CA ASN A 167 -12.50 12.74 -7.48
C ASN A 167 -11.47 13.04 -8.58
N ALA A 168 -11.35 12.15 -9.56
CA ALA A 168 -10.42 12.23 -10.67
C ALA A 168 -11.14 12.31 -12.02
N LEU A 169 -10.69 13.22 -12.88
CA LEU A 169 -11.04 13.32 -14.29
C LEU A 169 -9.89 12.78 -15.12
N HIS A 170 -10.18 11.81 -15.99
CA HIS A 170 -9.22 11.20 -16.89
C HIS A 170 -9.53 11.59 -18.33
N PHE A 171 -8.53 12.03 -19.05
CA PHE A 171 -8.60 12.44 -20.43
C PHE A 171 -7.59 11.63 -21.23
N TYR A 172 -8.09 10.81 -22.16
CA TYR A 172 -7.26 10.06 -23.10
C TYR A 172 -7.44 10.65 -24.47
N ASP A 173 -6.35 10.92 -25.18
CA ASP A 173 -6.35 11.32 -26.59
C ASP A 173 -5.21 10.64 -27.34
N GLY A 174 -5.50 10.24 -28.60
CA GLY A 174 -4.53 9.52 -29.40
C GLY A 174 -5.00 9.28 -30.84
N ILE A 175 -4.20 8.54 -31.58
CA ILE A 175 -4.46 8.17 -32.96
C ILE A 175 -4.76 6.66 -33.02
N LEU A 176 -6.01 6.33 -33.31
CA LEU A 176 -6.51 4.97 -33.51
C LEU A 176 -6.31 4.55 -34.97
N LYS A 177 -5.77 3.38 -35.20
CA LYS A 177 -5.59 2.77 -36.51
C LYS A 177 -6.79 1.90 -36.84
N ILE A 178 -7.49 2.19 -37.90
CA ILE A 178 -8.57 1.36 -38.43
C ILE A 178 -8.06 0.57 -39.62
N GLU A 179 -8.21 -0.75 -39.60
CA GLU A 179 -7.72 -1.62 -40.68
C GLU A 179 -8.74 -1.86 -41.78
N LYS A 180 -10.04 -1.93 -41.45
CA LYS A 180 -11.12 -2.27 -42.38
C LYS A 180 -12.16 -1.17 -42.44
N ALA A 181 -12.56 -0.81 -43.68
CA ALA A 181 -13.67 0.12 -43.91
C ALA A 181 -14.99 -0.49 -43.44
N GLY A 182 -15.87 0.34 -42.90
CA GLY A 182 -17.23 -0.06 -42.58
C GLY A 182 -17.75 0.44 -41.23
N PRO A 183 -18.96 -0.01 -40.87
CA PRO A 183 -19.55 0.34 -39.60
C PRO A 183 -18.76 -0.31 -38.43
N THR A 184 -18.22 0.53 -37.57
CA THR A 184 -17.49 0.13 -36.36
C THR A 184 -18.27 0.62 -35.17
N ALA A 185 -18.62 -0.27 -34.23
CA ALA A 185 -19.24 0.13 -33.00
C ALA A 185 -18.16 0.29 -31.90
N PHE A 186 -18.28 1.37 -31.11
CA PHE A 186 -17.43 1.64 -29.96
C PHE A 186 -18.25 1.53 -28.70
N CYS A 187 -17.70 0.87 -27.69
CA CYS A 187 -18.33 0.62 -26.41
C CYS A 187 -17.53 1.30 -25.29
N VAL A 188 -18.24 1.85 -24.31
CA VAL A 188 -17.66 2.39 -23.09
C VAL A 188 -18.13 1.59 -21.88
N ALA A 189 -17.21 1.31 -20.96
CA ALA A 189 -17.53 0.78 -19.63
C ALA A 189 -16.64 1.47 -18.61
N SER A 190 -17.25 2.00 -17.57
CA SER A 190 -16.54 2.77 -16.54
C SER A 190 -17.27 2.72 -15.20
N THR A 191 -16.55 3.04 -14.14
CA THR A 191 -17.16 3.51 -12.91
C THR A 191 -17.41 4.99 -13.08
N ASP A 192 -18.67 5.44 -12.93
CA ASP A 192 -19.14 6.79 -13.24
C ASP A 192 -19.00 7.17 -14.74
N ALA A 193 -19.08 8.48 -15.04
CA ALA A 193 -19.31 8.95 -16.37
C ALA A 193 -18.15 8.73 -17.36
N SER A 194 -18.49 8.36 -18.60
CA SER A 194 -17.54 8.25 -19.70
C SER A 194 -18.13 8.68 -21.06
N PHE A 195 -17.27 9.23 -21.93
CA PHE A 195 -17.63 9.70 -23.26
C PHE A 195 -16.50 9.37 -24.23
N LEU A 196 -16.84 8.77 -25.38
CA LEU A 196 -15.88 8.37 -26.41
C LEU A 196 -16.17 9.12 -27.70
N PHE A 197 -15.11 9.68 -28.28
CA PHE A 197 -15.16 10.44 -29.53
C PHE A 197 -14.24 9.79 -30.55
N ILE A 198 -14.70 9.79 -31.82
CA ILE A 198 -13.89 9.46 -32.99
C ILE A 198 -14.01 10.64 -33.96
N ASP A 199 -12.87 11.18 -34.40
CA ASP A 199 -12.79 12.35 -35.28
C ASP A 199 -13.65 13.53 -34.77
N ASP A 200 -13.51 13.83 -33.48
CA ASP A 200 -14.21 14.88 -32.72
C ASP A 200 -15.74 14.70 -32.63
N ARG A 201 -16.28 13.56 -33.09
CA ARG A 201 -17.69 13.20 -32.95
C ARG A 201 -17.89 12.28 -31.74
N GLU A 202 -18.79 12.64 -30.83
CA GLU A 202 -19.21 11.76 -29.75
C GLU A 202 -19.93 10.53 -30.32
N VAL A 203 -19.35 9.34 -30.10
CA VAL A 203 -19.85 8.07 -30.65
C VAL A 203 -20.54 7.24 -29.57
N ALA A 204 -19.97 7.20 -28.35
CA ALA A 204 -20.57 6.49 -27.25
C ALA A 204 -20.46 7.32 -25.97
N ALA A 205 -21.49 7.25 -25.13
CA ALA A 205 -21.54 7.97 -23.86
C ALA A 205 -22.26 7.15 -22.79
N TRP A 206 -21.80 7.31 -21.58
CA TRP A 206 -22.45 6.80 -20.38
C TRP A 206 -22.31 7.84 -19.25
N PRO A 207 -23.22 8.81 -19.19
CA PRO A 207 -23.18 9.87 -18.18
C PRO A 207 -23.65 9.41 -16.80
N GLY A 208 -23.33 10.20 -15.78
CA GLY A 208 -23.83 10.04 -14.41
C GLY A 208 -22.96 9.15 -13.54
N LYS A 209 -23.48 8.86 -12.34
CA LYS A 209 -22.81 8.00 -11.36
C LYS A 209 -23.37 6.58 -11.44
N HIS A 210 -22.50 5.61 -11.66
CA HIS A 210 -22.88 4.21 -11.81
C HIS A 210 -21.69 3.26 -11.62
N PRO A 211 -21.93 1.99 -11.23
CA PRO A 211 -20.89 0.97 -11.22
C PRO A 211 -20.57 0.51 -12.65
N ILE A 212 -19.36 -0.04 -12.84
CA ILE A 212 -18.90 -0.55 -14.14
C ILE A 212 -19.72 -1.76 -14.66
N LYS A 213 -20.18 -2.63 -13.77
CA LYS A 213 -20.74 -3.96 -14.10
C LYS A 213 -21.80 -3.94 -15.21
N PRO A 214 -22.78 -3.02 -15.23
CA PRO A 214 -23.80 -2.98 -16.30
C PRO A 214 -23.24 -2.61 -17.68
N GLY A 215 -22.06 -1.99 -17.77
CA GLY A 215 -21.44 -1.61 -19.06
C GLY A 215 -20.58 -2.70 -19.68
N LEU A 216 -20.25 -3.77 -18.93
CA LEU A 216 -19.37 -4.85 -19.41
C LEU A 216 -20.01 -5.73 -20.50
N ASP A 217 -21.30 -5.64 -20.68
CA ASP A 217 -22.03 -6.33 -21.77
C ASP A 217 -21.89 -5.67 -23.15
N GLY A 218 -21.24 -4.50 -23.21
CA GLY A 218 -21.07 -3.71 -24.42
C GLY A 218 -22.35 -2.99 -24.88
N SER A 219 -23.38 -2.86 -24.04
CA SER A 219 -24.63 -2.16 -24.37
C SER A 219 -24.48 -0.64 -24.48
N ARG A 220 -23.47 -0.07 -23.81
CA ARG A 220 -23.13 1.36 -23.86
C ARG A 220 -22.28 1.65 -25.09
N ARG A 221 -22.90 1.65 -26.27
CA ARG A 221 -22.21 1.75 -27.56
C ARG A 221 -22.87 2.66 -28.55
N GLY A 222 -22.08 3.15 -29.50
CA GLY A 222 -22.54 3.82 -30.69
C GLY A 222 -21.74 3.36 -31.91
N THR A 223 -22.27 3.58 -33.09
CA THR A 223 -21.67 3.10 -34.35
C THR A 223 -21.34 4.29 -35.27
N VAL A 224 -20.16 4.21 -35.87
CA VAL A 224 -19.71 5.17 -36.90
C VAL A 224 -19.08 4.39 -38.05
N THR A 225 -19.29 4.88 -39.30
CA THR A 225 -18.66 4.29 -40.48
C THR A 225 -17.29 4.91 -40.67
N LEU A 226 -16.24 4.11 -40.65
CA LEU A 226 -14.85 4.56 -40.79
C LEU A 226 -14.20 3.99 -42.04
N GLN A 227 -13.17 4.70 -42.53
CA GLN A 227 -12.27 4.23 -43.57
C GLN A 227 -10.99 3.67 -42.92
N PRO A 228 -10.21 2.82 -43.58
CA PRO A 228 -8.90 2.41 -43.11
C PRO A 228 -7.97 3.63 -42.96
N GLY A 229 -7.15 3.62 -41.92
CA GLY A 229 -6.18 4.69 -41.68
C GLY A 229 -6.24 5.22 -40.23
N PRO A 230 -5.56 6.35 -39.97
CA PRO A 230 -5.51 6.98 -38.68
C PRO A 230 -6.79 7.81 -38.43
N HIS A 231 -7.36 7.66 -37.23
CA HIS A 231 -8.51 8.42 -36.74
C HIS A 231 -8.20 9.03 -35.37
N ARG A 232 -8.67 10.24 -35.11
CA ARG A 232 -8.55 10.86 -33.78
C ARG A 232 -9.45 10.11 -32.81
N PHE A 233 -8.87 9.70 -31.69
CA PHE A 233 -9.55 9.03 -30.61
C PHE A 233 -9.48 9.91 -29.35
N THR A 234 -10.63 10.13 -28.70
CA THR A 234 -10.68 10.80 -27.40
C THR A 234 -11.61 10.03 -26.46
N TYR A 235 -11.16 9.80 -25.23
CA TYR A 235 -11.97 9.19 -24.20
C TYR A 235 -11.90 10.02 -22.91
N LEU A 236 -13.07 10.40 -22.40
CA LEU A 236 -13.24 11.18 -21.20
C LEU A 236 -13.83 10.28 -20.12
N HIS A 237 -13.29 10.31 -18.90
CA HIS A 237 -13.79 9.55 -17.77
C HIS A 237 -13.75 10.40 -16.52
N ALA A 238 -14.87 10.42 -15.77
CA ALA A 238 -14.97 11.06 -14.46
C ALA A 238 -15.27 9.99 -13.41
N ASN A 239 -14.49 9.97 -12.35
CA ASN A 239 -14.67 9.04 -11.23
C ASN A 239 -14.77 9.79 -9.90
N SER A 240 -15.89 9.63 -9.19
CA SER A 240 -16.11 10.24 -7.87
C SER A 240 -15.83 9.30 -6.70
N GLY A 241 -15.84 7.99 -6.93
CA GLY A 241 -15.72 6.94 -5.92
C GLY A 241 -14.29 6.42 -5.70
N SER A 242 -14.16 5.44 -4.81
CA SER A 242 -12.89 4.74 -4.52
C SER A 242 -12.45 3.79 -5.64
N ASP A 243 -13.41 3.26 -6.41
CA ASP A 243 -13.14 2.38 -7.55
C ASP A 243 -13.03 3.21 -8.82
N SER A 244 -11.99 3.00 -9.61
CA SER A 244 -11.74 3.78 -10.85
C SER A 244 -11.50 2.84 -12.02
N PHE A 245 -12.58 2.26 -12.54
CA PHE A 245 -12.49 1.40 -13.71
C PHE A 245 -12.85 2.14 -14.98
N VAL A 246 -12.06 1.94 -16.02
CA VAL A 246 -12.29 2.51 -17.36
C VAL A 246 -11.86 1.54 -18.44
N ILE A 247 -12.75 1.29 -19.42
CA ILE A 247 -12.53 0.38 -20.55
C ILE A 247 -13.09 0.99 -21.82
N ALA A 248 -12.28 1.04 -22.87
CA ALA A 248 -12.75 1.30 -24.24
C ALA A 248 -12.69 -0.01 -25.04
N ALA A 249 -13.78 -0.34 -25.70
CA ALA A 249 -13.88 -1.52 -26.55
C ALA A 249 -14.49 -1.19 -27.91
N MET A 250 -14.27 -2.03 -28.89
CA MET A 250 -14.86 -1.88 -30.22
C MET A 250 -15.35 -3.20 -30.78
N VAL A 251 -16.27 -3.11 -31.75
CA VAL A 251 -16.73 -4.20 -32.63
C VAL A 251 -16.35 -3.81 -34.05
N PRO A 252 -15.30 -4.40 -34.63
CA PRO A 252 -14.87 -4.13 -36.01
C PRO A 252 -15.92 -4.53 -37.03
N PRO A 253 -15.86 -4.01 -38.29
CA PRO A 253 -16.77 -4.38 -39.35
C PRO A 253 -16.79 -5.90 -39.61
N GLY A 254 -17.99 -6.47 -39.60
CA GLY A 254 -18.20 -7.92 -39.79
C GLY A 254 -18.13 -8.76 -38.55
N GLU A 255 -17.72 -8.20 -37.40
CA GLU A 255 -17.69 -8.86 -36.09
C GLU A 255 -19.02 -8.64 -35.35
N THR A 256 -19.30 -9.51 -34.38
CA THR A 256 -20.49 -9.41 -33.51
C THR A 256 -20.19 -9.19 -32.06
N LYS A 257 -18.96 -9.49 -31.63
CA LYS A 257 -18.51 -9.38 -30.24
C LYS A 257 -17.59 -8.17 -30.07
N HIS A 258 -17.78 -7.44 -28.99
CA HIS A 258 -16.85 -6.37 -28.62
C HIS A 258 -15.57 -6.96 -28.01
N ALA A 259 -14.47 -6.29 -28.26
CA ALA A 259 -13.18 -6.56 -27.65
C ALA A 259 -12.55 -5.25 -27.18
N VAL A 260 -11.76 -5.30 -26.10
CA VAL A 260 -10.98 -4.15 -25.64
C VAL A 260 -10.10 -3.65 -26.80
N ILE A 261 -10.03 -2.34 -26.99
CA ILE A 261 -9.13 -1.74 -27.98
C ILE A 261 -7.69 -1.95 -27.48
N GLY A 262 -6.99 -2.87 -28.12
CA GLY A 262 -5.65 -3.29 -27.70
C GLY A 262 -4.55 -2.27 -28.04
N PRO A 263 -3.34 -2.45 -27.48
CA PRO A 263 -2.21 -1.54 -27.66
C PRO A 263 -1.81 -1.32 -29.13
N ASP A 264 -1.91 -2.34 -29.96
CA ASP A 264 -1.50 -2.29 -31.38
C ASP A 264 -2.49 -1.48 -32.24
N SER A 265 -3.68 -1.19 -31.70
CA SER A 265 -4.67 -0.32 -32.36
C SER A 265 -4.30 1.16 -32.31
N PHE A 266 -3.37 1.55 -31.46
CA PHE A 266 -2.91 2.94 -31.36
C PHE A 266 -1.53 3.12 -31.99
N THR A 267 -1.23 4.33 -32.46
CA THR A 267 0.15 4.71 -32.76
C THR A 267 0.92 4.79 -31.43
N ARG A 268 2.22 4.57 -31.45
CA ARG A 268 3.06 4.65 -30.24
C ARG A 268 3.87 5.94 -30.22
N ALA A 269 4.02 6.54 -29.04
CA ALA A 269 5.01 7.56 -28.80
C ALA A 269 6.39 6.91 -28.78
N ALA A 270 7.39 7.58 -29.36
CA ALA A 270 8.78 7.14 -29.30
C ALA A 270 9.37 7.50 -27.93
N TYR A 271 10.40 6.75 -27.51
CA TYR A 271 11.19 7.12 -26.34
C TYR A 271 12.40 7.94 -26.76
N ALA A 272 12.73 8.99 -26.02
CA ALA A 272 13.98 9.72 -26.20
C ALA A 272 14.95 9.41 -25.07
N PHE A 273 16.05 8.74 -25.41
CA PHE A 273 17.12 8.43 -24.47
C PHE A 273 17.85 9.70 -24.06
N ILE A 274 18.07 9.85 -22.76
CA ILE A 274 18.71 11.03 -22.18
C ILE A 274 20.13 10.70 -21.74
N GLY A 275 21.08 11.54 -22.19
CA GLY A 275 22.49 11.46 -21.80
C GLY A 275 22.76 12.11 -20.43
N PRO A 276 24.04 12.06 -20.00
CA PRO A 276 24.48 12.66 -18.75
C PRO A 276 24.36 14.18 -18.75
N LEU A 277 24.32 14.75 -17.53
CA LEU A 277 24.46 16.18 -17.36
C LEU A 277 25.90 16.60 -17.68
N THR A 278 26.06 17.44 -18.68
CA THR A 278 27.37 18.01 -19.08
C THR A 278 27.39 19.49 -18.77
N ARG A 279 28.61 20.02 -18.51
CA ARG A 279 28.83 21.44 -18.29
C ARG A 279 29.74 21.98 -19.39
N LYS A 280 29.50 23.23 -19.80
CA LYS A 280 30.16 23.89 -20.94
C LYS A 280 31.68 23.92 -20.81
N ASP A 281 32.20 24.08 -19.60
CA ASP A 281 33.66 24.10 -19.30
C ASP A 281 34.30 22.72 -19.14
N GLY A 282 33.53 21.64 -19.38
CA GLY A 282 34.00 20.26 -19.27
C GLY A 282 34.15 19.72 -17.85
N GLN A 283 33.79 20.51 -16.80
CA GLN A 283 33.86 20.03 -15.43
C GLN A 283 32.83 18.90 -15.21
N LYS A 284 33.27 17.83 -14.54
CA LYS A 284 32.43 16.70 -14.21
C LYS A 284 31.28 17.10 -13.27
N GLN A 285 30.11 16.63 -13.55
CA GLN A 285 28.90 16.93 -12.77
C GLN A 285 28.41 15.67 -12.06
N ALA A 286 27.86 15.83 -10.85
CA ALA A 286 27.05 14.81 -10.23
C ALA A 286 25.61 14.92 -10.78
N ASP A 287 25.00 13.78 -11.03
CA ASP A 287 23.62 13.65 -11.45
C ASP A 287 23.12 12.26 -11.05
N PHE A 288 21.83 12.09 -10.78
CA PHE A 288 21.27 10.79 -10.45
C PHE A 288 19.85 10.64 -10.92
N ILE A 289 19.45 9.39 -11.10
CA ILE A 289 18.08 8.96 -11.32
C ILE A 289 17.60 8.18 -10.12
N TRP A 290 16.30 8.18 -9.91
CA TRP A 290 15.69 7.40 -8.85
C TRP A 290 14.38 6.77 -9.31
N GLU A 291 14.02 5.66 -8.69
CA GLU A 291 12.79 4.92 -8.98
C GLU A 291 12.18 4.38 -7.70
N ASN A 292 10.87 4.51 -7.57
CA ASN A 292 10.09 3.84 -6.54
C ASN A 292 9.79 2.41 -7.03
N ARG A 293 10.51 1.42 -6.49
CA ARG A 293 10.42 0.02 -6.92
C ARG A 293 9.21 -0.69 -6.32
N HIS A 294 9.07 -0.57 -5.01
CA HIS A 294 8.05 -1.30 -4.27
C HIS A 294 7.47 -0.44 -3.16
N MET A 295 6.21 -0.71 -2.84
CA MET A 295 5.57 -0.23 -1.63
C MET A 295 4.91 -1.43 -0.96
N VAL A 296 5.17 -1.61 0.33
CA VAL A 296 4.53 -2.63 1.14
C VAL A 296 3.78 -1.96 2.27
N ASN A 297 2.50 -2.27 2.37
CA ASN A 297 1.67 -1.85 3.49
C ASN A 297 1.68 -2.93 4.57
N ILE A 298 1.98 -2.52 5.80
CA ILE A 298 1.84 -3.35 6.99
C ILE A 298 0.84 -2.61 7.88
N ARG A 299 -0.42 -3.01 7.77
CA ARG A 299 -1.57 -2.29 8.36
C ARG A 299 -1.61 -0.83 7.88
N GLU A 300 -1.56 0.14 8.79
CA GLU A 300 -1.57 1.58 8.54
C GLU A 300 -0.20 2.19 8.19
N HIS A 301 0.87 1.39 8.28
CA HIS A 301 2.23 1.82 7.96
C HIS A 301 2.65 1.32 6.59
N ALA A 302 3.49 2.09 5.91
CA ALA A 302 4.02 1.73 4.61
C ALA A 302 5.55 1.84 4.56
N LEU A 303 6.17 0.89 3.87
CA LEU A 303 7.56 0.92 3.45
C LEU A 303 7.63 1.30 1.97
N TYR A 304 8.48 2.27 1.66
CA TYR A 304 8.72 2.70 0.28
C TYR A 304 10.14 2.33 -0.10
N ASP A 305 10.28 1.39 -1.03
CA ASP A 305 11.57 0.92 -1.52
C ASP A 305 11.98 1.69 -2.77
N LEU A 306 12.97 2.55 -2.65
CA LEU A 306 13.51 3.34 -3.74
C LEU A 306 14.93 2.90 -4.10
N THR A 307 15.23 2.97 -5.39
CA THR A 307 16.59 2.84 -5.90
C THR A 307 17.09 4.16 -6.42
N PHE A 308 18.38 4.35 -6.24
CA PHE A 308 19.13 5.52 -6.69
C PHE A 308 20.30 5.05 -7.53
N GLU A 309 20.51 5.67 -8.66
CA GLU A 309 21.67 5.38 -9.53
C GLU A 309 22.32 6.68 -9.96
N ALA A 310 23.62 6.81 -9.67
CA ALA A 310 24.40 7.92 -10.18
C ALA A 310 24.39 7.87 -11.71
N ALA A 311 23.77 8.86 -12.34
CA ALA A 311 23.65 8.91 -13.78
C ALA A 311 25.02 9.23 -14.41
N ALA A 312 25.38 8.45 -15.44
CA ALA A 312 26.40 8.78 -16.42
C ALA A 312 27.85 8.84 -15.97
N LEU A 313 28.23 8.15 -14.94
CA LEU A 313 29.64 8.10 -14.53
C LEU A 313 30.32 6.76 -14.84
N LYS A 314 29.78 6.00 -15.84
CA LYS A 314 30.47 4.80 -16.37
C LYS A 314 31.93 5.05 -16.84
N GLU A 315 32.29 6.30 -17.05
CA GLU A 315 33.59 6.71 -17.59
C GLU A 315 34.50 7.41 -16.59
N ALA A 316 34.19 7.39 -15.28
CA ALA A 316 35.04 7.98 -14.27
C ALA A 316 35.73 6.91 -13.40
N PRO A 317 36.80 6.25 -13.87
CA PRO A 317 37.55 5.29 -13.06
C PRO A 317 38.00 5.94 -11.74
N GLY A 318 37.74 5.25 -10.61
CA GLY A 318 38.15 5.75 -9.29
C GLY A 318 37.20 6.79 -8.67
N ALA A 319 36.01 7.03 -9.24
CA ALA A 319 35.03 7.88 -8.59
C ALA A 319 34.39 7.17 -7.40
N THR A 320 34.13 7.91 -6.33
CA THR A 320 33.41 7.47 -5.16
C THR A 320 32.14 8.29 -4.98
N TYR A 321 31.08 7.66 -4.43
CA TYR A 321 29.76 8.25 -4.30
C TYR A 321 29.28 8.14 -2.87
N ALA A 322 28.80 9.25 -2.32
CA ALA A 322 28.20 9.33 -1.00
C ALA A 322 26.78 9.90 -1.14
N TRP A 323 25.84 9.24 -0.51
CA TRP A 323 24.42 9.61 -0.48
C TRP A 323 24.02 10.13 0.89
N ASP A 324 23.21 11.18 0.90
CA ASP A 324 22.41 11.61 2.03
C ASP A 324 20.95 11.58 1.57
N PHE A 325 20.13 10.72 2.18
CA PHE A 325 18.75 10.49 1.71
C PHE A 325 17.75 11.53 2.22
N GLY A 326 18.18 12.47 3.05
CA GLY A 326 17.33 13.55 3.55
C GLY A 326 16.42 13.15 4.71
N ASP A 327 16.48 11.90 5.14
CA ASP A 327 15.77 11.37 6.31
C ASP A 327 16.72 11.14 7.51
N GLY A 328 17.96 11.64 7.41
CA GLY A 328 19.02 11.46 8.41
C GLY A 328 19.90 10.24 8.19
N THR A 329 19.59 9.41 7.20
CA THR A 329 20.40 8.25 6.83
C THR A 329 21.32 8.52 5.65
N ARG A 330 22.36 7.71 5.49
CA ARG A 330 23.38 7.84 4.47
C ARG A 330 23.68 6.54 3.78
N GLY A 331 24.20 6.62 2.57
CA GLY A 331 24.62 5.47 1.77
C GLY A 331 25.89 5.77 0.95
N SER A 332 26.38 4.76 0.25
CA SER A 332 27.55 4.87 -0.63
C SER A 332 27.41 3.97 -1.85
N GLY A 333 28.24 4.25 -2.88
CA GLY A 333 28.26 3.48 -4.11
C GLY A 333 27.51 4.14 -5.26
N ALA A 334 27.80 3.70 -6.50
CA ALA A 334 27.15 4.23 -7.71
C ALA A 334 25.66 3.90 -7.78
N LYS A 335 25.26 2.80 -7.13
CA LYS A 335 23.85 2.41 -6.92
C LYS A 335 23.61 2.29 -5.43
N ALA A 336 22.47 2.78 -4.99
CA ALA A 336 22.01 2.65 -3.62
C ALA A 336 20.52 2.24 -3.63
N GLU A 337 20.16 1.42 -2.67
CA GLU A 337 18.77 1.08 -2.36
C GLU A 337 18.45 1.63 -0.98
N HIS A 338 17.31 2.30 -0.85
CA HIS A 338 16.94 2.90 0.40
C HIS A 338 15.45 2.70 0.71
N LEU A 339 15.12 2.50 1.99
CA LEU A 339 13.77 2.36 2.49
C LEU A 339 13.36 3.64 3.23
N PHE A 340 12.30 4.27 2.73
CA PHE A 340 11.65 5.36 3.45
C PHE A 340 10.44 4.83 4.22
N PHE A 341 10.23 5.37 5.42
CA PHE A 341 9.15 5.00 6.33
C PHE A 341 7.98 5.99 6.32
N ALA A 342 8.11 7.05 5.54
CA ALA A 342 7.07 8.06 5.37
C ALA A 342 7.04 8.55 3.93
N CYS A 343 5.84 8.92 3.45
CA CYS A 343 5.70 9.65 2.21
C CYS A 343 5.99 11.15 2.42
N GLY A 344 6.35 11.82 1.34
CA GLY A 344 6.66 13.24 1.35
C GLY A 344 7.84 13.59 0.46
N ASP A 345 8.24 14.85 0.50
CA ASP A 345 9.39 15.35 -0.22
C ASP A 345 10.67 15.17 0.60
N MET A 346 11.62 14.39 0.07
CA MET A 346 12.94 14.17 0.65
C MET A 346 14.00 14.87 -0.20
N THR A 347 14.85 15.66 0.42
CA THR A 347 15.98 16.27 -0.29
C THR A 347 17.17 15.29 -0.30
N VAL A 348 17.28 14.53 -1.38
CA VAL A 348 18.37 13.56 -1.54
C VAL A 348 19.58 14.25 -2.16
N THR A 349 20.74 14.05 -1.56
CA THR A 349 22.01 14.63 -2.01
C THR A 349 22.99 13.53 -2.41
N LEU A 350 23.49 13.61 -3.64
CA LEU A 350 24.62 12.82 -4.12
C LEU A 350 25.89 13.68 -4.13
N THR A 351 26.92 13.23 -3.46
CA THR A 351 28.27 13.78 -3.56
C THR A 351 29.16 12.80 -4.31
N ALA A 352 29.63 13.20 -5.48
CA ALA A 352 30.59 12.43 -6.28
C ALA A 352 32.01 13.01 -6.12
N SER A 353 32.97 12.17 -5.77
CA SER A 353 34.41 12.53 -5.71
C SER A 353 35.17 11.79 -6.80
N PHE A 354 35.87 12.51 -7.63
CA PHE A 354 36.58 11.99 -8.79
C PHE A 354 38.09 11.82 -8.49
N GLY A 355 38.76 10.89 -9.16
CA GLY A 355 40.15 10.54 -8.94
C GLY A 355 41.15 11.69 -9.12
N ASN A 356 40.77 12.83 -9.72
CA ASN A 356 41.55 14.05 -9.87
C ASN A 356 41.36 15.05 -8.69
N GLY A 357 40.66 14.64 -7.62
CA GLY A 357 40.39 15.51 -6.47
C GLY A 357 39.17 16.45 -6.66
N GLN A 358 38.52 16.45 -7.83
CA GLN A 358 37.31 17.22 -8.06
C GLN A 358 36.14 16.57 -7.32
N THR A 359 35.29 17.39 -6.71
CA THR A 359 34.00 16.96 -6.15
C THR A 359 32.84 17.66 -6.85
N ALA A 360 31.73 16.97 -7.01
CA ALA A 360 30.51 17.55 -7.53
C ALA A 360 29.32 17.09 -6.65
N VAL A 361 28.31 17.95 -6.51
CA VAL A 361 27.13 17.70 -5.69
C VAL A 361 25.88 17.88 -6.55
N CYS A 362 24.95 16.95 -6.43
CA CYS A 362 23.61 17.05 -6.99
C CYS A 362 22.59 16.90 -5.87
N ARG A 363 21.63 17.82 -5.80
CA ARG A 363 20.51 17.77 -4.86
C ARG A 363 19.22 17.66 -5.65
N GLN A 364 18.38 16.72 -5.27
CA GLN A 364 17.08 16.54 -5.91
C GLN A 364 15.99 16.34 -4.86
N THR A 365 14.86 16.97 -5.09
CA THR A 365 13.64 16.69 -4.34
C THR A 365 13.04 15.38 -4.84
N VAL A 366 13.19 14.33 -4.05
CA VAL A 366 12.61 13.01 -4.27
C VAL A 366 11.26 12.95 -3.59
N ARG A 367 10.19 12.85 -4.37
CA ARG A 367 8.85 12.72 -3.80
C ARG A 367 8.50 11.26 -3.58
N VAL A 368 8.58 10.84 -2.33
CA VAL A 368 8.14 9.51 -1.89
C VAL A 368 6.61 9.51 -1.85
N THR A 369 5.97 8.72 -2.71
CA THR A 369 4.51 8.65 -2.83
C THR A 369 4.02 7.22 -2.78
N PRO A 370 2.77 6.97 -2.34
CA PRO A 370 2.13 5.69 -2.54
C PRO A 370 2.17 5.28 -4.02
N ARG A 371 2.34 3.99 -4.28
CA ARG A 371 2.16 3.42 -5.62
C ARG A 371 0.69 3.09 -5.80
N TYR A 372 -0.02 3.98 -6.44
CA TYR A 372 -1.44 3.78 -6.70
C TYR A 372 -1.65 2.61 -7.68
N GLY A 373 -2.61 1.74 -7.36
CA GLY A 373 -2.99 0.59 -8.19
C GLY A 373 -2.07 -0.63 -8.15
N GLN A 374 -1.00 -0.59 -7.38
CA GLN A 374 -0.08 -1.72 -7.22
C GLN A 374 0.05 -2.10 -5.74
N SER A 375 -0.99 -2.67 -5.16
CA SER A 375 -0.86 -3.38 -3.89
C SER A 375 -0.32 -4.77 -4.22
N GLU A 376 0.97 -4.97 -4.12
CA GLU A 376 1.53 -6.31 -4.13
C GLU A 376 1.40 -6.89 -2.72
N ASN A 377 0.36 -7.69 -2.50
CA ASN A 377 0.24 -8.54 -1.31
C ASN A 377 1.17 -9.75 -1.46
N ASP A 378 2.47 -9.50 -1.49
CA ASP A 378 3.50 -10.52 -1.53
C ASP A 378 4.21 -10.57 -0.18
N ASP A 379 3.82 -11.54 0.65
CA ASP A 379 4.35 -11.72 2.01
C ASP A 379 5.85 -11.97 2.02
N ALA A 380 6.38 -12.70 1.06
CA ALA A 380 7.80 -12.99 0.97
C ALA A 380 8.60 -11.70 0.71
N ARG A 381 8.05 -10.83 -0.12
CA ARG A 381 8.66 -9.52 -0.37
C ARG A 381 8.55 -8.60 0.82
N ALA A 382 7.38 -8.56 1.47
CA ALA A 382 7.17 -7.76 2.69
C ALA A 382 8.17 -8.18 3.78
N LEU A 383 8.35 -9.48 4.00
CA LEU A 383 9.34 -9.98 4.94
C LEU A 383 10.78 -9.59 4.53
N THR A 384 11.14 -9.71 3.26
CA THR A 384 12.46 -9.31 2.76
C THR A 384 12.73 -7.83 2.98
N LEU A 385 11.74 -6.96 2.73
CA LEU A 385 11.87 -5.52 2.96
C LEU A 385 11.94 -5.19 4.44
N LEU A 386 11.20 -5.90 5.28
CA LEU A 386 11.28 -5.75 6.74
C LEU A 386 12.69 -6.11 7.26
N GLU A 387 13.25 -7.24 6.82
CA GLU A 387 14.60 -7.66 7.20
C GLU A 387 15.65 -6.63 6.76
N ARG A 388 15.44 -6.02 5.59
CA ARG A 388 16.27 -4.94 5.09
C ARG A 388 16.11 -3.66 5.92
N ALA A 389 14.90 -3.31 6.33
CA ALA A 389 14.63 -2.19 7.23
C ALA A 389 15.34 -2.35 8.59
N VAL A 390 15.31 -3.54 9.16
CA VAL A 390 16.03 -3.87 10.40
C VAL A 390 17.55 -3.74 10.22
N ARG A 391 18.08 -4.17 9.08
CA ARG A 391 19.51 -4.03 8.78
C ARG A 391 19.88 -2.56 8.64
N GLN A 392 19.10 -1.80 7.89
CA GLN A 392 19.29 -0.35 7.72
C GLN A 392 19.25 0.36 9.09
N GLU A 393 18.35 -0.02 9.98
CA GLU A 393 18.28 0.54 11.35
C GLU A 393 19.57 0.29 12.13
N LYS A 394 20.12 -0.91 12.06
CA LYS A 394 21.36 -1.25 12.77
C LYS A 394 22.60 -0.50 12.22
N GLU A 395 22.66 -0.28 10.92
CA GLU A 395 23.80 0.30 10.24
C GLU A 395 23.80 1.83 10.25
N THR A 396 22.65 2.45 10.07
CA THR A 396 22.52 3.89 9.83
C THR A 396 21.66 4.62 10.86
N GLY A 397 20.94 3.89 11.71
CA GLY A 397 19.87 4.41 12.55
C GLY A 397 18.61 4.68 11.73
N ILE A 398 17.44 4.51 12.36
CA ILE A 398 16.15 4.83 11.75
C ILE A 398 15.56 6.01 12.48
N GLN A 399 14.89 6.86 11.73
CA GLN A 399 14.01 7.88 12.30
C GLN A 399 12.94 7.22 13.19
N PRO A 400 12.52 7.85 14.29
CA PRO A 400 11.50 7.30 15.21
C PRO A 400 10.22 6.83 14.51
N GLN A 401 9.86 7.43 13.36
CA GLN A 401 8.70 7.04 12.54
C GLN A 401 8.79 5.61 11.95
N GLY A 402 10.00 5.08 11.79
CA GLY A 402 10.21 3.72 11.28
C GLY A 402 10.02 2.64 12.33
N TYR A 403 10.13 2.97 13.60
CA TYR A 403 10.01 1.98 14.69
C TYR A 403 8.65 1.29 14.78
N PRO A 404 7.50 1.98 14.68
CA PRO A 404 6.20 1.32 14.70
C PRO A 404 6.04 0.30 13.58
N LEU A 405 6.49 0.62 12.38
CA LEU A 405 6.42 -0.26 11.23
C LEU A 405 7.27 -1.52 11.41
N ILE A 406 8.50 -1.38 11.92
CA ILE A 406 9.38 -2.53 12.20
C ILE A 406 8.77 -3.42 13.27
N SER A 407 8.23 -2.82 14.34
CA SER A 407 7.51 -3.52 15.39
C SER A 407 6.33 -4.32 14.83
N HIS A 408 5.45 -3.67 14.10
CA HIS A 408 4.29 -4.28 13.43
C HIS A 408 4.71 -5.40 12.48
N GLY A 409 5.75 -5.18 11.70
CA GLY A 409 6.26 -6.17 10.78
C GLY A 409 6.74 -7.43 11.49
N TYR A 410 7.45 -7.31 12.60
CA TYR A 410 7.87 -8.47 13.38
C TYR A 410 6.68 -9.26 13.93
N PHE A 411 5.69 -8.57 14.51
CA PHE A 411 4.49 -9.24 15.03
C PHE A 411 3.67 -9.88 13.91
N PHE A 412 3.53 -9.19 12.79
CA PHE A 412 2.76 -9.69 11.66
C PHE A 412 3.34 -10.96 11.05
N PHE A 413 4.69 -11.04 10.92
CA PHE A 413 5.37 -12.20 10.35
C PHE A 413 5.84 -13.22 11.40
N LEU A 414 5.34 -13.14 12.64
CA LEU A 414 5.69 -14.05 13.74
C LEU A 414 7.20 -14.21 13.94
N LYS A 415 7.92 -13.10 13.91
CA LYS A 415 9.32 -13.04 14.30
C LYS A 415 9.44 -12.62 15.78
N GLU A 416 8.70 -13.33 16.64
CA GLU A 416 8.53 -12.98 18.05
C GLU A 416 9.85 -12.69 18.80
N PRO A 417 10.89 -13.54 18.70
CA PRO A 417 12.15 -13.24 19.39
C PRO A 417 12.81 -11.96 18.89
N GLN A 418 12.66 -11.66 17.58
CA GLN A 418 13.19 -10.44 16.99
C GLN A 418 12.37 -9.22 17.39
N ALA A 419 11.04 -9.36 17.47
CA ALA A 419 10.13 -8.31 17.93
C ALA A 419 10.42 -7.93 19.39
N ALA A 420 10.57 -8.90 20.27
CA ALA A 420 10.92 -8.68 21.67
C ALA A 420 12.30 -8.02 21.82
N ALA A 421 13.31 -8.52 21.10
CA ALA A 421 14.64 -7.93 21.07
C ALA A 421 14.65 -6.50 20.52
N PHE A 422 13.77 -6.19 19.56
CA PHE A 422 13.58 -4.85 19.05
C PHE A 422 12.92 -3.93 20.09
N ALA A 423 11.87 -4.39 20.78
CA ALA A 423 11.22 -3.65 21.85
C ALA A 423 12.19 -3.32 23.00
N GLU A 424 13.06 -4.26 23.38
CA GLU A 424 14.11 -4.01 24.37
C GLU A 424 15.09 -2.90 23.95
N ARG A 425 15.49 -2.87 22.69
CA ARG A 425 16.36 -1.81 22.16
C ARG A 425 15.67 -0.44 22.16
N VAL A 426 14.37 -0.40 21.79
CA VAL A 426 13.59 0.83 21.81
C VAL A 426 13.41 1.34 23.24
N LEU A 427 13.12 0.45 24.21
CA LEU A 427 13.06 0.80 25.62
C LEU A 427 14.37 1.40 26.11
N ALA A 428 15.52 0.81 25.75
CA ALA A 428 16.84 1.33 26.10
C ALA A 428 17.13 2.70 25.48
N ALA A 429 16.44 3.07 24.39
CA ALA A 429 16.59 4.34 23.70
C ALA A 429 15.48 5.36 24.04
N ALA A 430 14.55 5.03 24.94
CA ALA A 430 13.35 5.82 25.24
C ALA A 430 13.65 7.29 25.62
N ASP A 431 14.78 7.54 26.29
CA ASP A 431 15.21 8.90 26.67
C ASP A 431 15.60 9.79 25.47
N ARG A 432 15.88 9.20 24.33
CA ARG A 432 16.28 9.89 23.10
C ARG A 432 15.13 10.11 22.15
N ILE A 433 13.96 9.53 22.43
CA ILE A 433 12.76 9.63 21.57
C ILE A 433 11.99 10.87 21.98
N PRO A 434 11.69 11.81 21.07
CA PRO A 434 10.87 12.97 21.36
C PRO A 434 9.48 12.59 21.90
N GLU A 435 8.98 13.32 22.89
CA GLU A 435 7.70 13.03 23.57
C GLU A 435 6.52 12.80 22.58
N PRO A 436 6.33 13.59 21.51
CA PRO A 436 5.22 13.37 20.57
C PRO A 436 5.23 11.99 19.89
N ASN A 437 6.42 11.41 19.74
CA ASN A 437 6.60 10.10 19.08
C ASN A 437 6.62 8.94 20.10
N LEU A 438 6.80 9.25 21.37
CA LEU A 438 7.02 8.23 22.42
C LEU A 438 5.75 7.44 22.70
N TYR A 439 4.60 8.12 22.84
CA TYR A 439 3.32 7.44 23.10
C TYR A 439 2.93 6.48 21.97
N PRO A 440 2.83 6.91 20.70
CA PRO A 440 2.45 6.00 19.62
C PRO A 440 3.36 4.77 19.57
N LEU A 441 4.67 4.98 19.67
CA LEU A 441 5.64 3.89 19.58
C LEU A 441 5.54 2.91 20.76
N MET A 442 5.56 3.40 22.00
CA MET A 442 5.51 2.55 23.17
C MET A 442 4.18 1.82 23.31
N ASN A 443 3.06 2.48 22.96
CA ASN A 443 1.74 1.86 22.95
C ASN A 443 1.68 0.73 21.93
N GLU A 444 2.21 0.93 20.74
CA GLU A 444 2.26 -0.07 19.69
C GLU A 444 3.13 -1.26 20.07
N LEU A 445 4.32 -1.01 20.62
CA LEU A 445 5.19 -2.07 21.14
C LEU A 445 4.50 -2.87 22.25
N ALA A 446 3.87 -2.19 23.20
CA ALA A 446 3.16 -2.84 24.30
C ALA A 446 2.04 -3.76 23.79
N LEU A 447 1.17 -3.24 22.93
CA LEU A 447 0.06 -4.01 22.34
C LEU A 447 0.57 -5.17 21.48
N GLY A 448 1.65 -4.95 20.73
CA GLY A 448 2.24 -5.97 19.88
C GLY A 448 2.84 -7.14 20.67
N VAL A 449 3.75 -6.88 21.61
CA VAL A 449 4.38 -7.96 22.42
C VAL A 449 3.36 -8.69 23.30
N GLN A 450 2.32 -7.99 23.77
CA GLN A 450 1.20 -8.59 24.49
C GLN A 450 0.41 -9.56 23.63
N GLY A 451 0.14 -9.19 22.37
CA GLY A 451 -0.77 -9.92 21.48
C GLY A 451 -0.18 -11.18 20.87
N VAL A 452 1.13 -11.23 20.66
CA VAL A 452 1.77 -12.28 19.86
C VAL A 452 2.51 -13.30 20.72
N ASP A 453 3.20 -12.87 21.76
CA ASP A 453 4.16 -13.69 22.50
C ASP A 453 3.82 -13.80 24.00
N GLU A 454 2.69 -13.21 24.40
CA GLU A 454 2.27 -13.13 25.79
C GLU A 454 3.38 -12.54 26.71
N GLN A 455 4.23 -11.66 26.16
CA GLN A 455 5.32 -11.00 26.90
C GLN A 455 4.78 -9.81 27.69
N TYR A 456 3.95 -10.11 28.64
CA TYR A 456 3.21 -9.12 29.43
C TYR A 456 4.10 -8.21 30.26
N GLU A 457 5.22 -8.72 30.80
CA GLU A 457 6.20 -7.93 31.55
C GLU A 457 6.91 -6.91 30.66
N LEU A 458 7.21 -7.28 29.42
CA LEU A 458 7.79 -6.37 28.44
C LEU A 458 6.78 -5.30 28.02
N ALA A 459 5.52 -5.69 27.82
CA ALA A 459 4.43 -4.77 27.52
C ALA A 459 4.20 -3.78 28.68
N GLU A 460 4.23 -4.27 29.94
CA GLU A 460 4.15 -3.40 31.11
C GLU A 460 5.25 -2.34 31.10
N ARG A 461 6.48 -2.73 30.84
CA ARG A 461 7.61 -1.79 30.80
C ARG A 461 7.40 -0.70 29.74
N CYS A 462 6.85 -1.04 28.59
CA CYS A 462 6.48 -0.06 27.56
C CYS A 462 5.39 0.91 28.06
N PHE A 463 4.33 0.41 28.69
CA PHE A 463 3.31 1.27 29.27
C PHE A 463 3.87 2.14 30.42
N ARG A 464 4.75 1.61 31.26
CA ARG A 464 5.39 2.38 32.35
C ARG A 464 6.20 3.57 31.80
N VAL A 465 6.88 3.41 30.67
CA VAL A 465 7.57 4.53 29.99
C VAL A 465 6.58 5.63 29.60
N ILE A 466 5.38 5.28 29.08
CA ILE A 466 4.35 6.27 28.77
C ILE A 466 3.90 6.99 30.05
N LEU A 467 3.58 6.21 31.09
CA LEU A 467 3.10 6.75 32.37
C LEU A 467 4.12 7.66 33.08
N ASP A 468 5.42 7.43 32.87
CA ASP A 468 6.50 8.24 33.44
C ASP A 468 6.79 9.50 32.62
N LYS A 469 6.78 9.42 31.28
CA LYS A 469 7.37 10.44 30.41
C LYS A 469 6.36 11.25 29.60
N VAL A 470 5.19 10.70 29.29
CA VAL A 470 4.19 11.38 28.44
C VAL A 470 3.30 12.26 29.30
N LYS A 471 3.22 13.53 28.93
CA LYS A 471 2.44 14.55 29.70
C LYS A 471 1.02 14.72 29.18
N ASP A 472 0.73 14.30 27.94
CA ASP A 472 -0.61 14.39 27.38
C ASP A 472 -1.61 13.56 28.21
N PRO A 473 -2.65 14.17 28.81
CA PRO A 473 -3.57 13.48 29.71
C PRO A 473 -4.30 12.31 29.05
N LYS A 474 -4.64 12.44 27.76
CA LYS A 474 -5.38 11.41 27.03
C LYS A 474 -4.51 10.18 26.76
N SER A 475 -3.30 10.40 26.28
CA SER A 475 -2.32 9.34 26.06
C SER A 475 -1.95 8.61 27.36
N HIS A 476 -1.81 9.37 28.44
CA HIS A 476 -1.54 8.82 29.76
C HIS A 476 -2.72 7.98 30.28
N ALA A 477 -3.94 8.47 30.16
CA ALA A 477 -5.15 7.74 30.57
C ALA A 477 -5.35 6.46 29.77
N SER A 478 -5.15 6.49 28.46
CA SER A 478 -5.23 5.30 27.59
C SER A 478 -4.17 4.26 27.96
N ALA A 479 -2.92 4.68 28.18
CA ALA A 479 -1.86 3.75 28.62
C ALA A 479 -2.15 3.15 30.00
N ALA A 480 -2.66 3.95 30.95
CA ALA A 480 -3.06 3.48 32.27
C ALA A 480 -4.18 2.43 32.18
N LEU A 481 -5.16 2.65 31.29
CA LEU A 481 -6.26 1.74 31.03
C LEU A 481 -5.76 0.37 30.54
N HIS A 482 -4.95 0.36 29.48
CA HIS A 482 -4.43 -0.87 28.91
C HIS A 482 -3.46 -1.60 29.87
N CYS A 483 -2.59 -0.85 30.55
CA CYS A 483 -1.70 -1.39 31.57
C CYS A 483 -2.50 -2.01 32.73
N GLY A 484 -3.51 -1.30 33.25
CA GLY A 484 -4.36 -1.80 34.33
C GLY A 484 -5.13 -3.06 33.96
N GLY A 485 -5.71 -3.12 32.76
CA GLY A 485 -6.34 -4.32 32.24
C GLY A 485 -5.37 -5.51 32.17
N MET A 486 -4.16 -5.29 31.66
CA MET A 486 -3.13 -6.32 31.55
C MET A 486 -2.61 -6.79 32.93
N LEU A 487 -2.38 -5.86 33.86
CA LEU A 487 -1.99 -6.20 35.25
C LEU A 487 -2.98 -7.15 35.90
N ASN A 488 -4.28 -6.92 35.68
CA ASN A 488 -5.34 -7.77 36.23
C ASN A 488 -5.41 -9.13 35.50
N LEU A 489 -5.58 -9.10 34.19
CA LEU A 489 -5.99 -10.28 33.41
C LEU A 489 -4.82 -11.19 33.01
N CYS A 490 -3.60 -10.62 32.88
CA CYS A 490 -2.44 -11.35 32.36
C CYS A 490 -1.33 -11.54 33.40
N LEU A 491 -1.07 -10.53 34.23
CA LEU A 491 0.01 -10.53 35.19
C LEU A 491 -0.42 -10.95 36.63
N ASN A 492 -1.72 -11.20 36.81
CA ASN A 492 -2.28 -11.58 38.12
C ASN A 492 -1.89 -10.60 39.25
N ARG A 493 -1.94 -9.31 38.98
CA ARG A 493 -1.64 -8.22 39.92
C ARG A 493 -2.85 -7.30 40.11
N PRO A 494 -4.00 -7.83 40.63
CA PRO A 494 -5.29 -7.11 40.62
C PRO A 494 -5.31 -5.90 41.58
N LEU A 495 -4.50 -5.89 42.66
CA LEU A 495 -4.42 -4.74 43.56
C LEU A 495 -3.80 -3.51 42.84
N GLU A 496 -2.69 -3.70 42.14
CA GLU A 496 -2.04 -2.64 41.38
C GLU A 496 -2.94 -2.18 40.21
N ALA A 497 -3.60 -3.13 39.55
CA ALA A 497 -4.58 -2.82 38.50
C ALA A 497 -5.68 -1.91 39.03
N ARG A 498 -6.24 -2.22 40.23
CA ARG A 498 -7.27 -1.40 40.86
C ARG A 498 -6.81 0.02 41.13
N GLU A 499 -5.63 0.19 41.70
CA GLU A 499 -5.06 1.50 42.00
C GLU A 499 -4.85 2.31 40.73
N LEU A 500 -4.25 1.70 39.70
CA LEU A 500 -3.99 2.34 38.42
C LEU A 500 -5.28 2.75 37.70
N LEU A 501 -6.24 1.83 37.57
CA LEU A 501 -7.53 2.09 36.92
C LEU A 501 -8.35 3.14 37.67
N ALA A 502 -8.33 3.15 39.00
CA ALA A 502 -9.02 4.14 39.82
C ALA A 502 -8.43 5.56 39.69
N SER A 503 -7.17 5.68 39.31
CA SER A 503 -6.51 6.98 39.09
C SER A 503 -6.92 7.68 37.79
N ILE A 504 -7.56 6.98 36.87
CA ILE A 504 -7.91 7.47 35.52
C ILE A 504 -9.08 8.46 35.61
N LYS A 505 -8.90 9.64 35.04
CA LYS A 505 -9.98 10.60 34.86
C LYS A 505 -10.79 10.25 33.63
N ARG A 506 -12.05 9.89 33.81
CA ARG A 506 -12.95 9.43 32.75
C ARG A 506 -13.03 10.38 31.53
N GLN A 507 -12.96 11.70 31.76
CA GLN A 507 -12.99 12.72 30.71
C GLN A 507 -11.79 12.69 29.76
N ASP A 508 -10.68 12.07 30.17
CA ASP A 508 -9.47 11.96 29.37
C ASP A 508 -9.49 10.72 28.44
N LEU A 509 -10.53 9.90 28.55
CA LEU A 509 -10.77 8.72 27.73
C LEU A 509 -11.84 9.00 26.67
N ILE A 510 -11.72 8.38 25.51
CA ILE A 510 -12.79 8.35 24.50
C ILE A 510 -13.90 7.38 24.88
N ASP A 511 -15.05 7.45 24.25
CA ASP A 511 -16.29 6.76 24.68
C ASP A 511 -16.11 5.23 24.86
N TRP A 512 -15.44 4.57 23.93
CA TRP A 512 -15.21 3.13 24.07
C TRP A 512 -14.20 2.78 25.16
N GLU A 513 -13.19 3.63 25.40
CA GLU A 513 -12.22 3.46 26.49
C GLU A 513 -12.88 3.68 27.85
N GLN A 514 -13.80 4.64 27.97
CA GLN A 514 -14.59 4.81 29.19
C GLN A 514 -15.38 3.56 29.55
N ARG A 515 -15.96 2.93 28.53
CA ARG A 515 -16.65 1.65 28.71
C ARG A 515 -15.70 0.54 29.11
N LEU A 516 -14.50 0.47 28.49
CA LEU A 516 -13.47 -0.50 28.80
C LEU A 516 -12.96 -0.32 30.24
N LEU A 517 -12.84 0.92 30.73
CA LEU A 517 -12.51 1.23 32.10
C LEU A 517 -13.54 0.63 33.08
N ASP A 518 -14.83 0.81 32.80
CA ASP A 518 -15.91 0.23 33.60
C ASP A 518 -15.83 -1.30 33.66
N ILE A 519 -15.54 -1.92 32.52
CA ILE A 519 -15.34 -3.38 32.41
C ILE A 519 -14.14 -3.83 33.22
N TYR A 520 -12.99 -3.18 33.07
CA TYR A 520 -11.77 -3.58 33.80
C TYR A 520 -11.86 -3.36 35.29
N LEU A 521 -12.55 -2.32 35.74
CA LEU A 521 -12.84 -2.12 37.17
C LEU A 521 -13.74 -3.23 37.72
N ALA A 522 -14.77 -3.62 36.97
CA ALA A 522 -15.63 -4.72 37.36
C ALA A 522 -14.92 -6.08 37.36
N ASP A 523 -14.12 -6.35 36.31
CA ASP A 523 -13.28 -7.56 36.22
C ASP A 523 -12.26 -7.62 37.39
N THR A 524 -11.66 -6.48 37.72
CA THR A 524 -10.70 -6.40 38.85
C THR A 524 -11.38 -6.67 40.19
N ALA A 525 -12.57 -6.10 40.40
CA ALA A 525 -13.36 -6.36 41.62
C ALA A 525 -13.73 -7.86 41.71
N MET A 526 -14.06 -8.47 40.60
CA MET A 526 -14.41 -9.90 40.52
C MET A 526 -13.21 -10.80 40.87
N VAL A 527 -12.01 -10.49 40.32
CA VAL A 527 -10.78 -11.25 40.65
C VAL A 527 -10.37 -11.08 42.11
N LEU A 528 -10.72 -9.95 42.71
CA LEU A 528 -10.52 -9.69 44.15
C LEU A 528 -11.62 -10.27 45.05
N ASP A 529 -12.50 -11.10 44.49
CA ASP A 529 -13.65 -11.72 45.18
C ASP A 529 -14.68 -10.72 45.74
N ASP A 530 -14.67 -9.49 45.24
CA ASP A 530 -15.68 -8.45 45.56
C ASP A 530 -16.85 -8.50 44.54
N CYS A 531 -17.56 -9.60 44.56
CA CYS A 531 -18.68 -9.85 43.65
C CYS A 531 -19.79 -8.80 43.76
N ALA A 532 -20.01 -8.19 44.92
CA ALA A 532 -21.02 -7.18 45.12
C ALA A 532 -20.66 -5.85 44.39
N THR A 533 -19.42 -5.44 44.44
CA THR A 533 -18.91 -4.28 43.70
C THR A 533 -18.85 -4.57 42.21
N ALA A 534 -18.34 -5.73 41.79
CA ALA A 534 -18.32 -6.14 40.39
C ALA A 534 -19.71 -6.11 39.76
N ARG A 535 -20.71 -6.67 40.45
CA ARG A 535 -22.11 -6.66 39.98
C ARG A 535 -22.66 -5.25 39.81
N ARG A 536 -22.45 -4.37 40.79
CA ARG A 536 -22.89 -2.95 40.69
C ARG A 536 -22.25 -2.25 39.51
N GLN A 537 -20.95 -2.46 39.30
CA GLN A 537 -20.21 -1.87 38.20
C GLN A 537 -20.71 -2.40 36.86
N TYR A 538 -20.85 -3.70 36.64
CA TYR A 538 -21.39 -4.25 35.42
C TYR A 538 -22.80 -3.74 35.11
N LEU A 539 -23.67 -3.66 36.12
CA LEU A 539 -25.03 -3.10 35.96
C LEU A 539 -25.04 -1.60 35.63
N ALA A 540 -24.01 -0.87 36.01
CA ALA A 540 -23.87 0.55 35.69
C ALA A 540 -23.33 0.82 34.28
N ILE A 541 -22.76 -0.17 33.59
CA ILE A 541 -22.24 -0.01 32.24
C ILE A 541 -23.38 0.34 31.26
N PRO A 542 -23.31 1.45 30.54
CA PRO A 542 -24.34 1.85 29.60
C PRO A 542 -24.59 0.77 28.53
N LYS A 543 -25.84 0.53 28.15
CA LYS A 543 -26.12 -0.40 27.04
C LYS A 543 -25.41 0.09 25.80
N PRO A 544 -24.71 -0.79 25.05
CA PRO A 544 -24.15 -0.39 23.77
C PRO A 544 -25.28 0.03 22.83
N SER A 545 -25.06 1.10 22.04
CA SER A 545 -26.01 1.47 20.98
C SER A 545 -26.17 0.28 20.03
N ALA A 546 -27.37 0.08 19.50
CA ALA A 546 -27.75 -1.10 18.69
C ALA A 546 -26.86 -1.40 17.47
N VAL A 547 -25.93 -0.51 17.16
CA VAL A 547 -24.99 -0.63 16.02
C VAL A 547 -23.75 -1.49 16.35
N VAL A 548 -23.43 -1.75 17.61
CA VAL A 548 -22.14 -2.34 18.00
C VAL A 548 -22.24 -3.77 18.51
N THR A 549 -23.42 -4.35 18.71
CA THR A 549 -23.48 -5.65 19.38
C THR A 549 -24.47 -6.63 18.83
N GLY A 550 -23.98 -7.80 18.49
CA GLY A 550 -24.76 -9.03 18.41
C GLY A 550 -25.12 -9.65 19.77
N SER A 551 -24.76 -9.06 20.93
CA SER A 551 -25.11 -9.65 22.24
C SER A 551 -26.41 -9.07 22.78
N ARG A 552 -27.44 -9.93 22.88
CA ARG A 552 -28.75 -9.64 23.47
C ARG A 552 -28.80 -9.79 25.00
N LEU A 553 -27.62 -9.94 25.64
CA LEU A 553 -27.57 -10.27 27.07
C LEU A 553 -27.91 -9.05 27.96
N ASP A 554 -28.84 -9.25 28.90
CA ASP A 554 -29.08 -8.33 29.99
C ASP A 554 -27.85 -8.27 30.91
N ARG A 555 -27.62 -7.16 31.64
CA ARG A 555 -26.44 -6.91 32.46
C ARG A 555 -26.36 -7.86 33.67
N SER A 556 -27.46 -8.29 34.20
CA SER A 556 -27.49 -9.31 35.26
C SER A 556 -27.00 -10.65 34.73
N VAL A 557 -27.37 -10.98 33.52
CA VAL A 557 -26.92 -12.18 32.82
C VAL A 557 -25.46 -12.08 32.44
N MET A 558 -24.98 -10.90 32.03
CA MET A 558 -23.54 -10.67 31.77
C MET A 558 -22.65 -10.88 32.99
N PHE A 559 -23.09 -10.46 34.17
CA PHE A 559 -22.34 -10.73 35.41
C PHE A 559 -22.24 -12.24 35.69
N ASP A 560 -23.35 -12.92 35.62
CA ASP A 560 -23.45 -14.37 35.87
C ASP A 560 -22.68 -15.15 34.76
N TYR A 561 -22.80 -14.71 33.52
CA TYR A 561 -22.05 -15.23 32.40
C TYR A 561 -20.55 -15.08 32.58
N ASN A 562 -20.05 -13.90 32.94
CA ASN A 562 -18.61 -13.67 33.12
C ASN A 562 -18.06 -14.49 34.29
N SER A 563 -18.78 -14.59 35.42
CA SER A 563 -18.32 -15.42 36.54
C SER A 563 -18.23 -16.90 36.17
N ARG A 564 -19.19 -17.41 35.41
CA ARG A 564 -19.16 -18.78 34.87
C ARG A 564 -18.08 -18.98 33.81
N TYR A 565 -17.89 -17.97 32.97
CA TYR A 565 -16.81 -18.00 31.97
C TYR A 565 -15.42 -18.11 32.64
N PHE A 566 -15.16 -17.31 33.67
CA PHE A 566 -13.89 -17.41 34.43
C PHE A 566 -13.77 -18.73 35.16
N ARG A 567 -14.87 -19.22 35.75
CA ARG A 567 -14.89 -20.55 36.35
C ARG A 567 -14.55 -21.64 35.34
N LEU A 568 -15.13 -21.56 34.16
CA LEU A 568 -14.85 -22.48 33.05
C LEU A 568 -13.38 -22.44 32.63
N GLN A 569 -12.79 -21.25 32.47
CA GLN A 569 -11.38 -21.12 32.15
C GLN A 569 -10.49 -21.71 33.27
N ASN A 570 -10.86 -21.50 34.53
CA ASN A 570 -10.15 -22.06 35.64
C ASN A 570 -10.23 -23.62 35.65
N LEU A 571 -11.40 -24.20 35.43
CA LEU A 571 -11.55 -25.64 35.29
C LEU A 571 -10.71 -26.21 34.13
N LEU A 572 -10.70 -25.55 32.98
CA LEU A 572 -9.90 -25.94 31.83
C LEU A 572 -8.39 -25.87 32.14
N SER A 573 -7.93 -24.81 32.79
CA SER A 573 -6.53 -24.66 33.21
C SER A 573 -6.06 -25.74 34.15
N GLN A 574 -6.97 -26.26 34.98
CA GLN A 574 -6.75 -27.39 35.88
C GLN A 574 -6.95 -28.77 35.22
N GLN A 575 -7.25 -28.80 33.92
CA GLN A 575 -7.53 -30.01 33.14
C GLN A 575 -8.77 -30.80 33.63
N LEU A 576 -9.69 -30.13 34.30
CA LEU A 576 -10.95 -30.70 34.79
C LEU A 576 -11.99 -30.69 33.65
N PHE A 577 -11.75 -31.50 32.62
CA PHE A 577 -12.49 -31.43 31.37
C PHE A 577 -13.96 -31.88 31.49
N SER A 578 -14.25 -32.86 32.34
CA SER A 578 -15.61 -33.35 32.59
C SER A 578 -16.47 -32.28 33.27
N GLU A 579 -15.90 -31.63 34.28
CA GLU A 579 -16.54 -30.54 35.03
C GLU A 579 -16.73 -29.32 34.12
N SER A 580 -15.74 -29.04 33.24
CA SER A 580 -15.84 -27.98 32.24
C SER A 580 -17.01 -28.21 31.28
N LEU A 581 -17.21 -29.46 30.84
CA LEU A 581 -18.36 -29.81 30.00
C LEU A 581 -19.70 -29.65 30.73
N GLY A 582 -19.76 -30.04 32.00
CA GLY A 582 -20.96 -29.85 32.82
C GLY A 582 -21.33 -28.36 32.98
N GLU A 583 -20.34 -27.49 33.21
CA GLU A 583 -20.58 -26.05 33.30
C GLU A 583 -21.01 -25.43 31.95
N LEU A 584 -20.45 -25.90 30.85
CA LEU A 584 -20.84 -25.51 29.49
C LEU A 584 -22.26 -25.94 29.17
N ASP A 585 -22.64 -27.16 29.50
CA ASP A 585 -24.00 -27.67 29.27
C ASP A 585 -25.05 -26.87 30.08
N MET A 586 -24.74 -26.49 31.31
CA MET A 586 -25.56 -25.61 32.12
C MET A 586 -25.72 -24.23 31.51
N LEU A 587 -24.64 -23.66 31.01
CA LEU A 587 -24.61 -22.34 30.37
C LEU A 587 -25.41 -22.32 29.07
N GLU A 588 -25.28 -23.36 28.24
CA GLU A 588 -26.06 -23.55 27.02
C GLU A 588 -27.56 -23.80 27.30
N TRP A 589 -27.89 -24.36 28.47
CA TRP A 589 -29.29 -24.52 28.91
C TRP A 589 -29.91 -23.17 29.27
N GLU A 590 -29.19 -22.35 30.00
CA GLU A 590 -29.71 -21.06 30.48
C GLU A 590 -29.70 -20.00 29.39
N ILE A 591 -28.72 -20.09 28.47
CA ILE A 591 -28.50 -19.16 27.35
C ILE A 591 -28.32 -20.00 26.07
N PRO A 592 -29.43 -20.46 25.46
CA PRO A 592 -29.34 -21.35 24.29
C PRO A 592 -28.55 -20.81 23.10
N GLU A 593 -28.43 -19.49 22.95
CA GLU A 593 -27.64 -18.83 21.92
C GLU A 593 -26.15 -19.14 22.05
N GLU A 594 -25.68 -19.47 23.25
CA GLU A 594 -24.25 -19.83 23.47
C GLU A 594 -23.88 -21.17 22.82
N ARG A 595 -24.83 -22.00 22.43
CA ARG A 595 -24.59 -23.22 21.64
C ARG A 595 -23.91 -22.95 20.28
N VAL A 596 -24.13 -21.76 19.75
CA VAL A 596 -23.57 -21.32 18.48
C VAL A 596 -22.55 -20.20 18.65
N SER A 597 -22.31 -19.75 19.88
CA SER A 597 -21.30 -18.73 20.21
C SER A 597 -19.90 -19.24 19.86
N PRO A 598 -19.15 -18.56 18.97
CA PRO A 598 -17.82 -18.99 18.58
C PRO A 598 -16.86 -19.14 19.77
N ARG A 599 -16.91 -18.19 20.70
CA ARG A 599 -16.07 -18.17 21.90
C ARG A 599 -16.33 -19.38 22.80
N MET A 600 -17.60 -19.69 23.05
CA MET A 600 -17.94 -20.82 23.90
C MET A 600 -17.65 -22.16 23.24
N ASN A 601 -17.84 -22.24 21.91
CA ASN A 601 -17.50 -23.44 21.16
C ASN A 601 -15.98 -23.72 21.15
N LEU A 602 -15.12 -22.71 21.14
CA LEU A 602 -13.68 -22.90 21.30
C LEU A 602 -13.32 -23.50 22.67
N LEU A 603 -13.91 -23.03 23.75
CA LEU A 603 -13.72 -23.62 25.09
C LEU A 603 -14.28 -25.05 25.16
N LYS A 604 -15.46 -25.27 24.57
CA LYS A 604 -16.08 -26.60 24.51
C LYS A 604 -15.20 -27.59 23.75
N VAL A 605 -14.60 -27.16 22.67
CA VAL A 605 -13.62 -27.95 21.89
C VAL A 605 -12.43 -28.34 22.75
N GLN A 606 -11.85 -27.40 23.49
CA GLN A 606 -10.75 -27.67 24.41
C GLN A 606 -11.14 -28.73 25.45
N ALA A 607 -12.31 -28.61 26.05
CA ALA A 607 -12.85 -29.58 27.00
C ALA A 607 -13.10 -30.96 26.37
N LEU A 608 -13.69 -30.99 25.17
CA LEU A 608 -13.97 -32.24 24.44
C LEU A 608 -12.69 -32.97 24.01
N VAL A 609 -11.69 -32.22 23.53
CA VAL A 609 -10.38 -32.80 23.17
C VAL A 609 -9.69 -33.39 24.39
N GLY A 610 -9.63 -32.63 25.48
CA GLY A 610 -9.08 -33.11 26.75
C GLY A 610 -9.81 -34.34 27.30
N ASN A 611 -11.14 -34.40 27.09
CA ASN A 611 -11.97 -35.56 27.47
C ASN A 611 -11.98 -36.65 26.40
N LYS A 612 -11.04 -36.65 25.43
CA LYS A 612 -10.86 -37.65 24.37
C LYS A 612 -12.09 -37.84 23.46
N GLN A 613 -12.80 -36.75 23.15
CA GLN A 613 -13.98 -36.76 22.28
C GLN A 613 -13.78 -35.89 21.01
N PRO A 614 -12.75 -36.13 20.18
CA PRO A 614 -12.40 -35.25 19.05
C PRO A 614 -13.49 -35.18 17.98
N ARG A 615 -14.28 -36.23 17.77
CA ARG A 615 -15.39 -36.23 16.79
C ARG A 615 -16.51 -35.26 17.19
N LYS A 616 -16.82 -35.19 18.48
CA LYS A 616 -17.80 -34.19 18.97
C LYS A 616 -17.25 -32.79 18.84
N ALA A 617 -15.96 -32.57 19.07
CA ALA A 617 -15.30 -31.30 18.88
C ALA A 617 -15.38 -30.81 17.41
N VAL A 618 -15.19 -31.70 16.44
CA VAL A 618 -15.37 -31.39 15.00
C VAL A 618 -16.79 -30.93 14.72
N VAL A 619 -17.82 -31.66 15.22
CA VAL A 619 -19.23 -31.28 15.03
C VAL A 619 -19.53 -29.91 15.69
N CYS A 620 -18.96 -29.66 16.84
CA CYS A 620 -19.11 -28.38 17.55
C CYS A 620 -18.59 -27.21 16.70
N LEU A 621 -17.38 -27.32 16.16
CA LEU A 621 -16.80 -26.29 15.30
C LEU A 621 -17.53 -26.11 13.97
N GLN A 622 -17.95 -27.19 13.34
CA GLN A 622 -18.75 -27.13 12.10
C GLN A 622 -20.07 -26.41 12.33
N ARG A 623 -20.74 -26.66 13.45
CA ARG A 623 -21.97 -25.96 13.83
C ARG A 623 -21.72 -24.46 14.05
N ALA A 624 -20.68 -24.10 14.79
CA ALA A 624 -20.32 -22.71 15.04
C ALA A 624 -20.00 -21.95 13.73
N LEU A 625 -19.31 -22.60 12.79
CA LEU A 625 -19.03 -22.04 11.46
C LEU A 625 -20.30 -21.85 10.62
N LEU A 626 -21.26 -22.79 10.69
CA LEU A 626 -22.52 -22.68 9.94
C LEU A 626 -23.47 -21.61 10.51
N ALA A 627 -23.33 -21.28 11.78
CA ALA A 627 -24.20 -20.29 12.43
C ALA A 627 -23.85 -18.84 12.05
N GLU A 628 -22.64 -18.58 11.55
CA GLU A 628 -22.15 -17.26 11.08
C GLU A 628 -22.42 -16.10 12.05
N VAL A 629 -22.35 -16.37 13.35
CA VAL A 629 -22.75 -15.39 14.39
C VAL A 629 -21.75 -14.24 14.55
N ASP A 630 -20.45 -14.53 14.37
CA ASP A 630 -19.38 -13.54 14.47
C ASP A 630 -18.20 -13.96 13.58
N GLU A 631 -18.07 -13.29 12.45
CA GLU A 631 -17.05 -13.57 11.42
C GLU A 631 -15.62 -13.38 11.95
N THR A 632 -15.42 -12.59 13.00
CA THR A 632 -14.08 -12.35 13.56
C THR A 632 -13.47 -13.61 14.16
N PHE A 633 -14.28 -14.58 14.57
CA PHE A 633 -13.84 -15.88 15.09
C PHE A 633 -13.67 -16.95 14.01
N THR A 634 -14.12 -16.71 12.79
CA THR A 634 -14.05 -17.70 11.70
C THR A 634 -12.64 -18.26 11.50
N PRO A 635 -11.55 -17.47 11.49
CA PRO A 635 -10.20 -17.99 11.37
C PRO A 635 -9.84 -18.94 12.51
N ALA A 636 -10.15 -18.57 13.76
CA ALA A 636 -9.83 -19.39 14.94
C ALA A 636 -10.61 -20.72 14.93
N LEU A 637 -11.90 -20.70 14.59
CA LEU A 637 -12.71 -21.91 14.47
C LEU A 637 -12.17 -22.84 13.37
N ARG A 638 -11.82 -22.31 12.21
CA ARG A 638 -11.25 -23.08 11.11
C ARG A 638 -9.87 -23.65 11.46
N PHE A 639 -9.06 -22.89 12.18
CA PHE A 639 -7.74 -23.33 12.61
C PHE A 639 -7.82 -24.48 13.62
N GLU A 640 -8.69 -24.37 14.63
CA GLU A 640 -8.95 -25.47 15.57
C GLU A 640 -9.49 -26.72 14.84
N LEU A 641 -10.38 -26.52 13.86
CA LEU A 641 -10.90 -27.61 13.03
C LEU A 641 -9.78 -28.28 12.21
N ALA A 642 -8.85 -27.50 11.65
CA ALA A 642 -7.68 -28.03 10.95
C ALA A 642 -6.79 -28.87 11.86
N LYS A 643 -6.49 -28.40 13.08
CA LYS A 643 -5.72 -29.15 14.08
C LYS A 643 -6.39 -30.49 14.44
N LEU A 644 -7.70 -30.46 14.62
CA LEU A 644 -8.46 -31.67 14.90
C LEU A 644 -8.38 -32.68 13.74
N TYR A 645 -8.53 -32.21 12.51
CA TYR A 645 -8.37 -33.08 11.34
C TYR A 645 -6.97 -33.70 11.24
N VAL A 646 -5.93 -32.94 11.57
CA VAL A 646 -4.55 -33.47 11.65
C VAL A 646 -4.44 -34.57 12.71
N SER A 647 -4.95 -34.32 13.91
CA SER A 647 -4.93 -35.31 15.02
C SER A 647 -5.71 -36.58 14.68
N MET A 648 -6.67 -36.50 13.76
CA MET A 648 -7.48 -37.62 13.25
C MET A 648 -6.93 -38.21 11.95
N HIS A 649 -5.74 -37.83 11.49
CA HIS A 649 -5.12 -38.21 10.23
C HIS A 649 -5.98 -37.89 8.96
N GLN A 650 -6.87 -36.92 9.06
CA GLN A 650 -7.71 -36.44 7.96
C GLN A 650 -7.03 -35.24 7.24
N LEU A 651 -5.85 -35.49 6.66
CA LEU A 651 -4.97 -34.42 6.17
C LEU A 651 -5.57 -33.60 5.02
N ALA A 652 -6.41 -34.22 4.18
CA ALA A 652 -7.09 -33.51 3.08
C ALA A 652 -8.07 -32.46 3.61
N GLN A 653 -8.86 -32.81 4.63
CA GLN A 653 -9.79 -31.90 5.29
C GLN A 653 -9.05 -30.78 6.03
N ALA A 654 -7.91 -31.10 6.67
CA ALA A 654 -7.06 -30.10 7.32
C ALA A 654 -6.54 -29.06 6.31
N LYS A 655 -5.97 -29.51 5.19
CA LYS A 655 -5.51 -28.62 4.11
C LYS A 655 -6.63 -27.75 3.54
N HIS A 656 -7.84 -28.31 3.42
CA HIS A 656 -8.98 -27.55 2.95
C HIS A 656 -9.30 -26.40 3.92
N GLN A 657 -9.36 -26.63 5.23
CA GLN A 657 -9.59 -25.57 6.21
C GLN A 657 -8.50 -24.51 6.18
N ILE A 658 -7.23 -24.92 6.10
CA ILE A 658 -6.10 -23.99 5.95
C ILE A 658 -6.23 -23.12 4.70
N SER A 659 -6.68 -23.69 3.58
CA SER A 659 -6.89 -22.93 2.35
C SER A 659 -8.00 -21.88 2.48
N LEU A 660 -9.05 -22.20 3.22
CA LEU A 660 -10.14 -21.28 3.49
C LEU A 660 -9.70 -20.13 4.39
N ILE A 661 -8.92 -20.39 5.45
CA ILE A 661 -8.36 -19.33 6.31
C ILE A 661 -7.55 -18.34 5.46
N ARG A 662 -6.67 -18.87 4.61
CA ARG A 662 -5.84 -18.03 3.74
C ARG A 662 -6.66 -17.17 2.77
N LYS A 663 -7.76 -17.71 2.25
CA LYS A 663 -8.63 -17.03 1.29
C LYS A 663 -9.52 -15.98 1.94
N GLU A 664 -10.12 -16.31 3.09
CA GLU A 664 -11.18 -15.54 3.72
C GLU A 664 -10.64 -14.56 4.78
N SER A 665 -9.53 -14.90 5.40
CA SER A 665 -8.95 -14.14 6.51
C SER A 665 -7.43 -14.03 6.39
N PRO A 666 -6.93 -13.47 5.28
CA PRO A 666 -5.50 -13.23 5.13
C PRO A 666 -5.02 -12.28 6.23
N TRP A 667 -3.80 -12.48 6.69
CA TRP A 667 -3.12 -11.62 7.67
C TRP A 667 -3.61 -11.73 9.12
N THR A 668 -4.37 -12.76 9.44
CA THR A 668 -4.71 -13.09 10.82
C THR A 668 -3.61 -13.95 11.46
N ARG A 669 -3.56 -13.99 12.81
CA ARG A 669 -2.66 -14.88 13.56
C ARG A 669 -2.89 -16.33 13.16
N GLU A 670 -4.15 -16.71 13.03
CA GLU A 670 -4.57 -18.06 12.65
C GLU A 670 -4.10 -18.43 11.24
N GLU A 671 -4.05 -17.48 10.31
CA GLU A 671 -3.54 -17.73 8.96
C GLU A 671 -2.04 -18.03 8.99
N ILE A 672 -1.28 -17.33 9.81
CA ILE A 672 0.16 -17.55 9.97
C ILE A 672 0.43 -18.90 10.63
N ASP A 673 -0.31 -19.26 11.68
CA ASP A 673 -0.18 -20.56 12.33
C ASP A 673 -0.65 -21.70 11.41
N ALA A 674 -1.65 -21.46 10.58
CA ALA A 674 -2.11 -22.40 9.57
C ALA A 674 -1.05 -22.69 8.50
N ARG A 675 -0.20 -21.72 8.15
CA ARG A 675 0.95 -21.98 7.25
C ARG A 675 1.93 -22.95 7.89
N LYS A 676 2.30 -22.75 9.15
CA LYS A 676 3.20 -23.67 9.89
C LYS A 676 2.63 -25.08 9.92
N LEU A 677 1.34 -25.18 10.23
CA LEU A 677 0.63 -26.45 10.25
C LEU A 677 0.61 -27.12 8.86
N ARG A 678 0.44 -26.34 7.80
CA ARG A 678 0.51 -26.85 6.43
C ARG A 678 1.88 -27.41 6.09
N ASP A 679 2.95 -26.68 6.43
CA ASP A 679 4.33 -27.10 6.19
C ASP A 679 4.66 -28.40 6.95
N GLU A 680 4.07 -28.57 8.14
CA GLU A 680 4.17 -29.81 8.89
C GLU A 680 3.41 -30.95 8.23
N ILE A 681 2.20 -30.73 7.76
CA ILE A 681 1.41 -31.71 6.98
C ILE A 681 2.15 -32.12 5.72
N ASP A 682 2.74 -31.17 4.99
CA ASP A 682 3.47 -31.43 3.75
C ASP A 682 4.74 -32.26 4.01
N ARG A 683 5.42 -32.06 5.16
CA ARG A 683 6.52 -32.92 5.60
C ARG A 683 6.05 -34.34 5.93
N GLN A 684 5.00 -34.48 6.70
CA GLN A 684 4.44 -35.80 7.05
C GLN A 684 4.02 -36.60 5.80
N ILE A 685 3.49 -35.95 4.77
CA ILE A 685 3.15 -36.60 3.50
C ILE A 685 4.42 -36.98 2.73
N GLY A 686 5.45 -36.11 2.71
CA GLY A 686 6.72 -36.37 2.02
C GLY A 686 7.55 -37.47 2.66
N GLU A 687 7.50 -37.61 3.99
CA GLU A 687 8.19 -38.66 4.74
C GLU A 687 7.45 -40.01 4.68
N GLY A 688 6.16 -40.01 4.34
CA GLY A 688 5.31 -41.22 4.24
C GLY A 688 5.21 -41.86 2.85
N THR A 689 5.95 -41.38 1.86
CA THR A 689 6.03 -41.97 0.51
C THR A 689 7.27 -42.88 0.46
N PRO A 690 7.12 -44.24 0.40
CA PRO A 690 8.26 -45.16 0.26
C PRO A 690 8.93 -45.05 -1.09
#